data_16d7fb5565dfd5b04a5024f364969ff6
#
_entry.id   16d7fb5565dfd5b04a5024f364969ff6
#
_cell.length_a   1.000
_cell.length_b   1.000
_cell.length_c   1.000
_cell.angle_alpha   90.00
_cell.angle_beta   90.00
_cell.angle_gamma   90.00
#
_symmetry.space_group_name_H-M   'P 1'
#
loop_
_entity.id
_entity.type
_entity.pdbx_description
1 polymer ?
#
loop_
_entity_poly.entity_id
_entity_poly.type
_entity_poly.pdbx_seq_one_letter_code
_entity_poly.pdbx_strand_id
1 'polypeptide(L)'
;MPAPCRLSPLTLGLSLLFSVGLASAATTTLPETSVTADSTREEDNPRVKDVTTATRTSTPARYVPQAIDSVKTRNVLDYGSSNLGKALEGIPNVSSGADTRFDSLRIRGFDASNDFYLDGIRDDSQYTRDLHNIERVEVLKGPAAVLYGRGSQGGIVNRVSKAPEHGRRSSIEAQGGSQDLRSLYADLSADPSDTLSLRLNLGNEDKNSFRDGIDGNHRQLFAPSMSWQITPELNWLVQYEYSRYDRTPDRGIPGNPLTGRPTDVSRKTTYGDTQRDYINDRAESLRSRLNYELNDQWQLRHTFSLFTLESDFDNTYLTAYRPATGLVDRQRWQQDLSTRNLYNTVELEGHVETFGLEHTLLVGLEMGEQRRNSLLHQGVGVPSVPLQGATARQQHNGTMRVSSNNHTDVESTGIYLQDQIRLNDQWQLLAGVRFDQFEVDTTNKLRNLSEKQKDNSFSPRIGVVYTPWQDHSFYASWSKTYSPVGGGLIGITPGAAGNTNQTDPEQTRQKEIGVKSEWFDQRLSTTLAIYELELYNRRTRDPIIPDLIQLSGLQRSRGIELTATGNVVGNWYVRGGIGLQDATIVKDNNGQQGNRINDVAKRNASLFVTWKPELGWYAETGLTLVGDRYADNQNTVILPGYGRWDALAGYRNHDWDVRAALSNITDKTYYSSATSAAQIQVGDPRSLVVTGTYSF
;
A
#
# COMPACT_ATOMS: atom_id res chain seq x y z
N MET A 1 -13.71 11.43 37.34
CA MET A 1 -12.42 12.09 37.67
C MET A 1 -11.40 11.48 36.74
N PRO A 2 -10.76 12.22 35.85
CA PRO A 2 -9.74 11.68 34.95
C PRO A 2 -8.46 11.41 35.73
N ALA A 3 -7.86 10.24 35.51
CA ALA A 3 -6.58 9.83 36.07
C ALA A 3 -5.42 10.66 35.49
N PRO A 4 -4.36 10.92 36.26
CA PRO A 4 -3.24 11.73 35.79
C PRO A 4 -2.42 10.98 34.74
N CYS A 5 -2.12 11.68 33.66
CA CYS A 5 -1.21 11.24 32.60
C CYS A 5 0.19 11.01 33.17
N ARG A 6 0.65 9.78 33.21
CA ARG A 6 2.06 9.46 33.50
C ARG A 6 2.85 9.73 32.22
N LEU A 7 3.63 10.80 32.19
CA LEU A 7 4.65 11.06 31.18
C LEU A 7 5.77 10.02 31.35
N SER A 8 6.03 9.26 30.31
CA SER A 8 7.16 8.34 30.21
C SER A 8 8.48 9.12 30.19
N PRO A 9 9.59 8.59 30.74
CA PRO A 9 10.86 9.31 30.91
C PRO A 9 11.63 9.62 29.61
N LEU A 10 11.03 9.44 28.44
CA LEU A 10 11.65 9.67 27.12
C LEU A 10 11.66 11.13 26.66
N THR A 11 11.11 12.08 27.43
CA THR A 11 11.04 13.50 27.05
C THR A 11 12.22 14.35 27.56
N LEU A 12 13.24 13.78 28.18
CA LEU A 12 14.35 14.55 28.81
C LEU A 12 15.68 14.52 28.05
N GLY A 13 15.73 13.98 26.84
CA GLY A 13 16.98 13.77 26.09
C GLY A 13 17.41 14.84 25.08
N LEU A 14 16.60 15.89 24.83
CA LEU A 14 16.83 16.79 23.67
C LEU A 14 17.24 18.22 24.02
N SER A 15 17.70 18.52 25.22
CA SER A 15 18.00 19.93 25.62
C SER A 15 19.48 20.28 25.76
N LEU A 16 20.39 19.51 25.24
CA LEU A 16 21.81 19.85 25.29
C LEU A 16 22.48 19.57 23.93
N LEU A 17 22.62 20.64 23.12
CA LEU A 17 23.70 20.86 22.15
C LEU A 17 23.36 22.04 21.21
N PHE A 18 23.44 23.26 21.73
CA PHE A 18 23.60 24.46 20.91
C PHE A 18 24.62 25.41 21.54
N SER A 19 25.86 25.26 21.13
CA SER A 19 26.87 26.31 21.20
C SER A 19 27.58 26.36 19.85
N VAL A 20 27.13 27.25 18.97
CA VAL A 20 27.69 27.43 17.62
C VAL A 20 28.60 28.64 17.60
N GLY A 21 29.86 28.41 17.24
CA GLY A 21 30.79 29.45 16.86
C GLY A 21 30.52 29.91 15.42
N LEU A 22 30.41 31.24 15.24
CA LEU A 22 30.22 31.90 13.96
C LEU A 22 31.48 31.76 13.10
N ALA A 23 31.39 31.07 11.95
CA ALA A 23 32.34 31.11 10.88
C ALA A 23 31.69 31.74 9.63
N SER A 24 32.36 32.70 9.05
CA SER A 24 31.92 33.46 7.87
C SER A 24 32.01 32.59 6.62
N ALA A 25 30.93 32.47 5.87
CA ALA A 25 30.83 31.67 4.64
C ALA A 25 30.85 32.59 3.39
N ALA A 26 31.57 32.15 2.37
CA ALA A 26 31.60 32.75 1.05
C ALA A 26 30.34 32.32 0.26
N THR A 27 29.69 33.29 -0.37
CA THR A 27 28.53 33.10 -1.23
C THR A 27 28.88 32.36 -2.50
N THR A 28 28.43 31.11 -2.62
CA THR A 28 28.34 30.40 -3.90
C THR A 28 26.89 30.47 -4.39
N THR A 29 26.68 31.16 -5.50
CA THR A 29 25.37 31.19 -6.19
C THR A 29 25.09 29.82 -6.79
N LEU A 30 23.99 29.18 -6.34
CA LEU A 30 23.43 27.99 -6.99
C LEU A 30 22.93 28.35 -8.39
N PRO A 31 23.02 27.44 -9.38
CA PRO A 31 22.49 27.70 -10.71
C PRO A 31 20.97 27.84 -10.64
N GLU A 32 20.45 28.94 -11.21
CA GLU A 32 19.02 29.14 -11.44
C GLU A 32 18.46 27.93 -12.20
N THR A 33 17.56 27.19 -11.55
CA THR A 33 16.76 26.18 -12.24
C THR A 33 15.73 26.96 -13.06
N SER A 34 16.03 27.16 -14.33
CA SER A 34 15.07 27.75 -15.26
C SER A 34 13.89 26.79 -15.40
N VAL A 35 12.74 27.18 -14.83
CA VAL A 35 11.44 26.55 -15.12
C VAL A 35 11.07 26.91 -16.54
N THR A 36 11.49 26.12 -17.50
CA THR A 36 11.15 26.22 -18.90
C THR A 36 10.04 25.24 -19.25
N ALA A 37 9.39 25.41 -20.38
CA ALA A 37 8.26 24.64 -20.93
C ALA A 37 8.40 23.09 -20.94
N ASP A 38 9.45 22.54 -20.36
CA ASP A 38 9.68 21.11 -20.18
C ASP A 38 8.93 20.52 -18.97
N SER A 39 8.47 21.33 -18.02
CA SER A 39 7.81 20.87 -16.79
C SER A 39 6.47 20.17 -17.06
N THR A 40 5.67 20.66 -17.99
CA THR A 40 4.38 20.04 -18.38
C THR A 40 4.58 18.70 -19.08
N ARG A 41 5.63 18.50 -19.84
CA ARG A 41 5.97 17.21 -20.46
C ARG A 41 6.44 16.19 -19.43
N GLU A 42 7.06 16.61 -18.36
CA GLU A 42 7.53 15.74 -17.29
C GLU A 42 6.37 15.31 -16.36
N GLU A 43 5.40 16.19 -16.11
CA GLU A 43 4.16 15.82 -15.40
C GLU A 43 3.36 14.74 -16.14
N ASP A 44 3.29 14.80 -17.45
CA ASP A 44 2.56 13.82 -18.28
C ASP A 44 3.29 12.49 -18.44
N ASN A 45 4.62 12.48 -18.27
CA ASN A 45 5.39 11.24 -18.34
C ASN A 45 5.02 10.33 -17.16
N PRO A 46 4.51 9.10 -17.39
CA PRO A 46 4.21 8.17 -16.31
C PRO A 46 5.45 7.67 -15.57
N ARG A 47 6.65 7.88 -16.12
CA ARG A 47 7.92 7.50 -15.48
C ARG A 47 8.20 8.37 -14.26
N VAL A 48 8.68 7.75 -13.20
CA VAL A 48 9.26 8.39 -12.01
C VAL A 48 10.77 8.14 -12.04
N LYS A 49 11.57 9.20 -12.04
CA LYS A 49 13.04 9.12 -12.17
C LYS A 49 13.68 8.67 -10.86
N ASP A 50 13.28 9.30 -9.75
CA ASP A 50 13.87 9.09 -8.44
C ASP A 50 12.90 8.38 -7.51
N VAL A 51 13.36 7.30 -6.91
CA VAL A 51 12.59 6.49 -5.97
C VAL A 51 13.31 6.46 -4.63
N THR A 52 12.73 7.06 -3.63
CA THR A 52 13.31 7.10 -2.28
C THR A 52 12.95 5.88 -1.43
N THR A 53 11.89 5.16 -1.78
CA THR A 53 11.40 4.00 -1.01
C THR A 53 12.44 2.88 -0.92
N ALA A 54 13.24 2.65 -1.96
CA ALA A 54 14.16 1.52 -1.98
C ALA A 54 15.44 1.71 -1.15
N THR A 55 15.88 2.95 -0.96
CA THR A 55 17.18 3.27 -0.32
C THR A 55 17.07 4.30 0.79
N ARG A 56 15.96 5.05 0.88
CA ARG A 56 15.79 6.27 1.71
C ARG A 56 16.81 7.37 1.43
N THR A 57 17.55 7.24 0.34
CA THR A 57 18.50 8.22 -0.21
C THR A 57 18.07 8.59 -1.62
N SER A 58 18.58 9.70 -2.16
CA SER A 58 18.34 10.10 -3.55
C SER A 58 19.16 9.23 -4.50
N THR A 59 18.65 8.04 -4.80
CA THR A 59 19.32 7.05 -5.67
C THR A 59 18.50 6.83 -6.93
N PRO A 60 19.05 7.05 -8.13
CA PRO A 60 18.37 6.72 -9.38
C PRO A 60 17.91 5.26 -9.41
N ALA A 61 16.67 5.01 -9.86
CA ALA A 61 16.04 3.69 -9.82
C ALA A 61 16.88 2.59 -10.47
N ARG A 62 17.71 2.94 -11.49
CA ARG A 62 18.59 2.00 -12.19
C ARG A 62 19.71 1.42 -11.32
N TYR A 63 20.13 2.15 -10.27
CA TYR A 63 21.19 1.71 -9.34
C TYR A 63 20.66 0.99 -8.09
N VAL A 64 19.34 0.80 -8.01
CA VAL A 64 18.71 0.05 -6.93
C VAL A 64 18.70 -1.43 -7.28
N PRO A 65 19.37 -2.33 -6.54
CA PRO A 65 19.41 -3.76 -6.83
C PRO A 65 18.15 -4.50 -6.34
N GLN A 66 16.98 -3.97 -6.66
CA GLN A 66 15.67 -4.53 -6.29
C GLN A 66 14.59 -4.00 -7.23
N ALA A 67 13.58 -4.82 -7.54
CA ALA A 67 12.45 -4.38 -8.34
C ALA A 67 11.59 -3.40 -7.56
N ILE A 68 11.30 -2.26 -8.17
CA ILE A 68 10.41 -1.23 -7.65
C ILE A 68 9.56 -0.69 -8.80
N ASP A 69 8.26 -0.60 -8.57
CA ASP A 69 7.31 0.01 -9.50
C ASP A 69 6.74 1.28 -8.88
N SER A 70 6.55 2.30 -9.68
CA SER A 70 5.92 3.55 -9.27
C SER A 70 4.75 3.88 -10.19
N VAL A 71 3.60 4.24 -9.60
CA VAL A 71 2.38 4.59 -10.32
C VAL A 71 1.90 5.96 -9.86
N LYS A 72 1.77 6.91 -10.78
CA LYS A 72 1.12 8.20 -10.50
C LYS A 72 -0.36 7.98 -10.22
N THR A 73 -0.89 8.56 -9.16
CA THR A 73 -2.30 8.39 -8.74
C THR A 73 -3.28 8.92 -9.77
N ARG A 74 -2.87 9.90 -10.57
CA ARG A 74 -3.64 10.42 -11.70
C ARG A 74 -4.13 9.31 -12.65
N ASN A 75 -3.32 8.26 -12.85
CA ASN A 75 -3.66 7.14 -13.72
C ASN A 75 -4.93 6.37 -13.31
N VAL A 76 -5.37 6.48 -12.06
CA VAL A 76 -6.58 5.83 -11.55
C VAL A 76 -7.67 6.85 -11.20
N LEU A 77 -7.30 8.01 -10.71
CA LEU A 77 -8.23 9.10 -10.41
C LEU A 77 -8.96 9.58 -11.67
N ASP A 78 -8.28 9.61 -12.81
CA ASP A 78 -8.86 9.97 -14.10
C ASP A 78 -9.98 9.00 -14.55
N TYR A 79 -9.99 7.76 -14.03
CA TYR A 79 -11.06 6.78 -14.22
C TYR A 79 -12.12 6.80 -13.10
N GLY A 80 -12.12 7.84 -12.24
CA GLY A 80 -13.10 8.02 -11.16
C GLY A 80 -12.96 6.99 -10.03
N SER A 81 -11.74 6.57 -9.72
CA SER A 81 -11.46 5.66 -8.62
C SER A 81 -10.34 6.19 -7.74
N SER A 82 -10.60 6.29 -6.44
CA SER A 82 -9.63 6.61 -5.39
C SER A 82 -9.14 5.36 -4.63
N ASN A 83 -9.41 4.15 -5.15
CA ASN A 83 -9.09 2.89 -4.51
C ASN A 83 -7.62 2.48 -4.78
N LEU A 84 -6.87 2.21 -3.71
CA LEU A 84 -5.45 1.82 -3.78
C LEU A 84 -5.24 0.52 -4.56
N GLY A 85 -6.11 -0.48 -4.38
CA GLY A 85 -6.03 -1.74 -5.13
C GLY A 85 -6.20 -1.54 -6.65
N LYS A 86 -7.06 -0.59 -7.04
CA LYS A 86 -7.23 -0.20 -8.46
C LYS A 86 -5.98 0.52 -9.00
N ALA A 87 -5.34 1.37 -8.20
CA ALA A 87 -4.12 2.06 -8.62
C ALA A 87 -2.97 1.08 -8.90
N LEU A 88 -2.94 -0.04 -8.21
CA LEU A 88 -1.93 -1.08 -8.33
C LEU A 88 -2.32 -2.21 -9.29
N GLU A 89 -3.55 -2.18 -9.81
CA GLU A 89 -4.02 -3.17 -10.79
C GLU A 89 -3.19 -3.06 -12.08
N GLY A 90 -2.65 -4.17 -12.52
CA GLY A 90 -1.78 -4.23 -13.70
C GLY A 90 -0.29 -4.15 -13.41
N ILE A 91 0.13 -3.84 -12.18
CA ILE A 91 1.53 -4.07 -11.79
C ILE A 91 1.79 -5.57 -11.79
N PRO A 92 2.90 -6.05 -12.41
CA PRO A 92 3.24 -7.47 -12.45
C PRO A 92 3.31 -8.10 -11.05
N ASN A 93 2.60 -9.23 -10.87
CA ASN A 93 2.58 -10.02 -9.65
C ASN A 93 2.10 -9.26 -8.39
N VAL A 94 1.28 -8.23 -8.60
CA VAL A 94 0.54 -7.53 -7.56
C VAL A 94 -0.95 -7.79 -7.77
N SER A 95 -1.69 -8.10 -6.71
CA SER A 95 -3.13 -8.26 -6.74
C SER A 95 -3.78 -7.60 -5.52
N SER A 96 -4.93 -6.96 -5.73
CA SER A 96 -5.74 -6.46 -4.62
C SER A 96 -6.40 -7.63 -3.91
N GLY A 97 -6.44 -7.57 -2.57
CA GLY A 97 -7.20 -8.53 -1.78
C GLY A 97 -8.71 -8.25 -1.85
N ALA A 98 -9.48 -9.18 -1.34
CA ALA A 98 -10.95 -9.13 -1.38
C ALA A 98 -11.59 -8.64 -0.09
N ASP A 99 -10.83 -8.25 0.93
CA ASP A 99 -11.43 -7.69 2.13
C ASP A 99 -11.84 -6.25 1.86
N THR A 100 -13.15 -6.02 1.79
CA THR A 100 -13.72 -4.70 1.50
C THR A 100 -13.83 -3.81 2.74
N ARG A 101 -13.41 -4.28 3.91
CA ARG A 101 -13.36 -3.48 5.14
C ARG A 101 -12.18 -2.53 5.16
N PHE A 102 -11.05 -2.91 4.54
CA PHE A 102 -9.81 -2.13 4.48
C PHE A 102 -9.00 -2.51 3.24
N ASP A 103 -8.00 -1.71 2.91
CA ASP A 103 -7.08 -2.05 1.84
C ASP A 103 -6.31 -3.33 2.17
N SER A 104 -6.31 -4.26 1.23
CA SER A 104 -5.55 -5.49 1.31
C SER A 104 -4.89 -5.80 -0.03
N LEU A 105 -3.65 -6.28 0.01
CA LEU A 105 -2.83 -6.51 -1.18
C LEU A 105 -2.01 -7.79 -1.03
N ARG A 106 -1.67 -8.37 -2.17
CA ARG A 106 -0.64 -9.40 -2.29
C ARG A 106 0.42 -8.94 -3.27
N ILE A 107 1.68 -9.10 -2.89
CA ILE A 107 2.83 -8.84 -3.74
C ILE A 107 3.61 -10.15 -3.89
N ARG A 108 3.86 -10.56 -5.14
CA ARG A 108 4.53 -11.82 -5.42
C ARG A 108 3.88 -13.04 -4.73
N GLY A 109 2.56 -12.98 -4.58
CA GLY A 109 1.75 -14.03 -3.95
C GLY A 109 1.67 -13.98 -2.43
N PHE A 110 2.48 -13.18 -1.73
CA PHE A 110 2.45 -13.07 -0.27
C PHE A 110 1.65 -11.84 0.17
N ASP A 111 1.07 -11.94 1.36
CA ASP A 111 0.25 -10.88 1.96
C ASP A 111 1.11 -9.64 2.25
N ALA A 112 0.65 -8.48 1.85
CA ALA A 112 1.22 -7.17 2.11
C ALA A 112 0.21 -6.21 2.76
N SER A 113 -0.90 -6.73 3.30
CA SER A 113 -1.97 -5.92 3.90
C SER A 113 -1.56 -5.17 5.17
N ASN A 114 -0.40 -5.50 5.76
CA ASN A 114 0.19 -4.84 6.92
C ASN A 114 1.44 -4.00 6.55
N ASP A 115 1.74 -3.89 5.28
CA ASP A 115 3.01 -3.33 4.80
C ASP A 115 2.78 -2.05 3.99
N PHE A 116 1.80 -1.24 4.45
CA PHE A 116 1.55 0.10 3.92
C PHE A 116 2.39 1.14 4.64
N TYR A 117 2.81 2.14 3.87
CA TYR A 117 3.58 3.28 4.34
C TYR A 117 3.04 4.57 3.74
N LEU A 118 3.27 5.67 4.43
CA LEU A 118 3.00 7.03 3.96
C LEU A 118 4.28 7.86 4.15
N ASP A 119 4.87 8.31 3.05
CA ASP A 119 6.15 9.03 3.02
C ASP A 119 7.28 8.31 3.78
N GLY A 120 7.30 6.97 3.65
CA GLY A 120 8.29 6.10 4.29
C GLY A 120 8.01 5.75 5.75
N ILE A 121 6.92 6.25 6.35
CA ILE A 121 6.50 5.94 7.71
C ILE A 121 5.41 4.87 7.68
N ARG A 122 5.47 3.90 8.60
CA ARG A 122 4.51 2.80 8.69
C ARG A 122 3.08 3.28 8.92
N ASP A 123 2.17 2.79 8.09
CA ASP A 123 0.72 3.03 8.13
C ASP A 123 -0.02 1.70 7.95
N ASP A 124 0.09 0.81 8.93
CA ASP A 124 -0.44 -0.55 8.93
C ASP A 124 -1.83 -0.69 9.59
N SER A 125 -2.54 0.40 9.80
CA SER A 125 -3.89 0.38 10.36
C SER A 125 -4.93 -0.10 9.35
N GLN A 126 -6.03 -0.68 9.87
CA GLN A 126 -7.11 -1.27 9.06
C GLN A 126 -8.14 -0.21 8.62
N TYR A 127 -7.92 0.45 7.51
CA TYR A 127 -8.87 1.39 6.90
C TYR A 127 -8.67 1.45 5.38
N THR A 128 -9.58 2.13 4.69
CA THR A 128 -9.44 2.39 3.25
C THR A 128 -8.84 3.78 3.03
N ARG A 129 -7.71 3.82 2.34
CA ARG A 129 -6.87 5.02 2.14
C ARG A 129 -7.37 5.84 0.97
N ASP A 130 -7.34 7.17 1.12
CA ASP A 130 -7.62 8.09 0.02
C ASP A 130 -6.37 8.33 -0.83
N LEU A 131 -6.54 8.58 -2.13
CA LEU A 131 -5.46 8.84 -3.06
C LEU A 131 -5.38 10.29 -3.56
N HIS A 132 -6.34 11.15 -3.22
CA HIS A 132 -6.37 12.51 -3.76
C HIS A 132 -5.26 13.42 -3.20
N ASN A 133 -4.76 13.14 -1.97
CA ASN A 133 -3.56 13.80 -1.41
C ASN A 133 -2.26 13.05 -1.72
N ILE A 134 -2.31 12.04 -2.60
CA ILE A 134 -1.16 11.21 -2.95
C ILE A 134 -0.73 11.53 -4.37
N GLU A 135 0.55 11.76 -4.57
CA GLU A 135 1.16 12.01 -5.88
C GLU A 135 1.37 10.72 -6.65
N ARG A 136 1.97 9.74 -5.97
CA ARG A 136 2.28 8.43 -6.52
C ARG A 136 2.29 7.34 -5.45
N VAL A 137 2.18 6.12 -5.90
CA VAL A 137 2.32 4.93 -5.07
C VAL A 137 3.52 4.15 -5.56
N GLU A 138 4.44 3.84 -4.66
CA GLU A 138 5.64 3.04 -4.94
C GLU A 138 5.49 1.65 -4.33
N VAL A 139 5.75 0.62 -5.12
CA VAL A 139 5.71 -0.79 -4.70
C VAL A 139 7.12 -1.35 -4.75
N LEU A 140 7.75 -1.50 -3.60
CA LEU A 140 9.04 -2.16 -3.47
C LEU A 140 8.79 -3.65 -3.24
N LYS A 141 9.23 -4.48 -4.19
CA LYS A 141 8.92 -5.92 -4.21
C LYS A 141 9.97 -6.75 -3.47
N GLY A 142 9.50 -7.63 -2.59
CA GLY A 142 10.34 -8.47 -1.74
C GLY A 142 10.74 -7.80 -0.41
N PRO A 143 11.54 -8.51 0.43
CA PRO A 143 11.92 -8.05 1.75
C PRO A 143 12.57 -6.67 1.77
N ALA A 144 12.04 -5.77 2.63
CA ALA A 144 12.51 -4.40 2.79
C ALA A 144 12.85 -4.07 4.25
N ALA A 145 13.04 -5.09 5.10
CA ALA A 145 13.17 -4.91 6.54
C ALA A 145 14.35 -4.04 6.97
N VAL A 146 15.42 -3.98 6.20
CA VAL A 146 16.59 -3.13 6.55
C VAL A 146 16.20 -1.66 6.75
N LEU A 147 15.25 -1.15 5.97
CA LEU A 147 14.80 0.23 6.08
C LEU A 147 13.44 0.37 6.79
N TYR A 148 12.62 -0.68 6.75
CA TYR A 148 11.21 -0.61 7.15
C TYR A 148 10.84 -1.51 8.33
N GLY A 149 11.80 -2.28 8.86
CA GLY A 149 11.62 -3.15 10.01
C GLY A 149 10.72 -4.36 9.73
N ARG A 150 9.88 -4.72 10.68
CA ARG A 150 9.02 -5.91 10.63
C ARG A 150 8.08 -5.92 9.41
N GLY A 151 7.65 -7.11 8.99
CA GLY A 151 6.72 -7.30 7.86
C GLY A 151 7.45 -7.42 6.53
N SER A 152 6.88 -6.85 5.47
CA SER A 152 7.38 -6.89 4.09
C SER A 152 7.62 -8.30 3.55
N GLN A 153 6.69 -9.23 3.83
CA GLN A 153 6.81 -10.61 3.37
C GLN A 153 6.87 -10.68 1.83
N GLY A 154 5.95 -10.02 1.14
CA GLY A 154 5.91 -9.91 -0.32
C GLY A 154 6.57 -8.64 -0.85
N GLY A 155 6.63 -7.59 -0.03
CA GLY A 155 7.06 -6.25 -0.37
C GLY A 155 6.35 -5.20 0.46
N ILE A 156 6.56 -3.94 0.13
CA ILE A 156 5.89 -2.80 0.77
C ILE A 156 5.22 -1.90 -0.27
N VAL A 157 4.19 -1.18 0.17
CA VAL A 157 3.49 -0.16 -0.61
C VAL A 157 3.63 1.18 0.10
N ASN A 158 4.38 2.09 -0.50
CA ASN A 158 4.59 3.42 0.02
C ASN A 158 3.79 4.44 -0.80
N ARG A 159 2.90 5.17 -0.13
CA ARG A 159 2.20 6.32 -0.70
C ARG A 159 3.04 7.55 -0.48
N VAL A 160 3.37 8.25 -1.55
CA VAL A 160 4.10 9.51 -1.51
C VAL A 160 3.09 10.64 -1.62
N SER A 161 2.98 11.44 -0.57
CA SER A 161 2.00 12.52 -0.52
C SER A 161 2.41 13.71 -1.37
N LYS A 162 1.42 14.50 -1.77
CA LYS A 162 1.62 15.79 -2.41
C LYS A 162 2.27 16.77 -1.42
N ALA A 163 3.42 17.32 -1.79
CA ALA A 163 4.12 18.33 -1.00
C ALA A 163 3.90 19.74 -1.59
N PRO A 164 4.02 20.82 -0.77
CA PRO A 164 4.09 22.18 -1.30
C PRO A 164 5.32 22.38 -2.19
N GLU A 165 5.11 23.01 -3.34
CA GLU A 165 6.13 23.36 -4.32
C GLU A 165 5.96 24.83 -4.70
N HIS A 166 7.06 25.58 -4.76
CA HIS A 166 7.04 26.98 -5.14
C HIS A 166 6.59 27.17 -6.61
N GLY A 167 5.72 28.13 -6.86
CA GLY A 167 5.22 28.46 -8.20
C GLY A 167 4.19 27.47 -8.75
N ARG A 168 3.69 26.53 -7.93
CA ARG A 168 2.68 25.58 -8.37
C ARG A 168 1.32 26.24 -8.58
N ARG A 169 0.67 25.95 -9.71
CA ARG A 169 -0.71 26.40 -10.00
C ARG A 169 -1.72 25.64 -9.11
N SER A 170 -2.74 26.36 -8.67
CA SER A 170 -3.92 25.80 -8.00
C SER A 170 -4.87 25.15 -9.01
N SER A 171 -5.66 24.15 -8.55
CA SER A 171 -6.68 23.54 -9.41
C SER A 171 -7.93 23.15 -8.64
N ILE A 172 -9.06 23.15 -9.34
CA ILE A 172 -10.33 22.61 -8.87
C ILE A 172 -10.80 21.57 -9.88
N GLU A 173 -11.17 20.39 -9.40
CA GLU A 173 -11.62 19.26 -10.18
C GLU A 173 -13.02 18.83 -9.78
N ALA A 174 -13.93 18.70 -10.74
CA ALA A 174 -15.27 18.14 -10.55
C ALA A 174 -15.45 16.89 -11.41
N GLN A 175 -16.03 15.83 -10.82
CA GLN A 175 -16.33 14.59 -11.53
C GLN A 175 -17.81 14.24 -11.40
N GLY A 176 -18.35 13.62 -12.45
CA GLY A 176 -19.67 13.02 -12.47
C GLY A 176 -19.68 11.77 -13.33
N GLY A 177 -20.50 10.78 -12.99
CA GLY A 177 -20.48 9.55 -13.76
C GLY A 177 -21.42 8.45 -13.30
N SER A 178 -21.13 7.26 -13.78
CA SER A 178 -21.86 6.05 -13.43
C SER A 178 -21.86 5.81 -11.92
N GLN A 179 -22.87 5.09 -11.42
CA GLN A 179 -23.11 4.83 -10.00
C GLN A 179 -23.30 6.13 -9.19
N ASP A 180 -23.95 7.13 -9.79
CA ASP A 180 -24.22 8.44 -9.19
C ASP A 180 -22.97 9.13 -8.63
N LEU A 181 -21.79 8.86 -9.23
CA LEU A 181 -20.55 9.52 -8.84
C LEU A 181 -20.70 11.03 -8.95
N ARG A 182 -20.40 11.72 -7.87
CA ARG A 182 -20.26 13.17 -7.78
C ARG A 182 -19.10 13.49 -6.87
N SER A 183 -18.12 14.21 -7.38
CA SER A 183 -17.01 14.64 -6.54
C SER A 183 -16.58 16.07 -6.88
N LEU A 184 -16.03 16.72 -5.88
CA LEU A 184 -15.38 18.01 -5.99
C LEU A 184 -14.11 18.00 -5.16
N TYR A 185 -12.96 18.22 -5.81
CA TYR A 185 -11.65 18.30 -5.18
C TYR A 185 -10.97 19.61 -5.54
N ALA A 186 -10.19 20.14 -4.61
CA ALA A 186 -9.34 21.29 -4.85
C ALA A 186 -7.92 21.00 -4.36
N ASP A 187 -6.94 21.43 -5.13
CA ASP A 187 -5.50 21.40 -4.85
C ASP A 187 -5.01 22.85 -4.95
N LEU A 188 -4.94 23.50 -3.81
CA LEU A 188 -4.65 24.92 -3.69
C LEU A 188 -3.23 25.15 -3.22
N SER A 189 -2.50 26.02 -3.89
CA SER A 189 -1.12 26.39 -3.56
C SER A 189 -1.01 27.89 -3.33
N ALA A 190 -0.13 28.30 -2.42
CA ALA A 190 0.21 29.68 -2.16
C ALA A 190 1.66 29.80 -1.68
N ASP A 191 2.35 30.82 -2.15
CA ASP A 191 3.71 31.14 -1.76
C ASP A 191 3.74 32.50 -1.05
N PRO A 192 3.52 32.55 0.29
CA PRO A 192 3.54 33.78 1.05
C PRO A 192 4.90 34.50 1.02
N SER A 193 5.99 33.74 0.79
CA SER A 193 7.33 34.27 0.57
C SER A 193 8.16 33.30 -0.26
N ASP A 194 9.35 33.71 -0.72
CA ASP A 194 10.29 32.88 -1.47
C ASP A 194 10.76 31.63 -0.68
N THR A 195 10.60 31.65 0.65
CA THR A 195 11.03 30.56 1.55
C THR A 195 9.88 29.73 2.12
N LEU A 196 8.63 30.14 1.88
CA LEU A 196 7.45 29.50 2.46
C LEU A 196 6.45 29.15 1.36
N SER A 197 6.18 27.87 1.19
CA SER A 197 5.13 27.35 0.32
C SER A 197 4.08 26.62 1.12
N LEU A 198 2.81 26.86 0.79
CA LEU A 198 1.64 26.22 1.39
C LEU A 198 0.87 25.44 0.33
N ARG A 199 0.29 24.30 0.71
CA ARG A 199 -0.61 23.54 -0.13
C ARG A 199 -1.79 23.02 0.67
N LEU A 200 -2.97 23.06 0.09
CA LEU A 200 -4.19 22.53 0.69
C LEU A 200 -4.90 21.63 -0.33
N ASN A 201 -4.97 20.32 -0.03
CA ASN A 201 -5.84 19.41 -0.74
C ASN A 201 -7.12 19.21 0.07
N LEU A 202 -8.27 19.38 -0.56
CA LEU A 202 -9.56 19.16 0.08
C LEU A 202 -10.54 18.60 -0.94
N GLY A 203 -11.52 17.82 -0.47
CA GLY A 203 -12.52 17.28 -1.35
C GLY A 203 -13.60 16.45 -0.70
N ASN A 204 -14.60 16.21 -1.52
CA ASN A 204 -15.76 15.39 -1.17
C ASN A 204 -16.14 14.52 -2.37
N GLU A 205 -16.50 13.26 -2.11
CA GLU A 205 -16.97 12.31 -3.10
C GLU A 205 -18.20 11.58 -2.55
N ASP A 206 -19.24 11.51 -3.35
CA ASP A 206 -20.41 10.65 -3.16
C ASP A 206 -20.47 9.65 -4.32
N LYS A 207 -20.66 8.37 -4.01
CA LYS A 207 -20.73 7.32 -5.01
C LYS A 207 -21.58 6.15 -4.53
N ASN A 208 -22.45 5.62 -5.38
CA ASN A 208 -23.16 4.38 -5.13
C ASN A 208 -22.38 3.17 -5.68
N SER A 209 -22.76 1.97 -5.29
CA SER A 209 -22.28 0.74 -5.91
C SER A 209 -23.20 0.33 -7.06
N PHE A 210 -22.70 -0.50 -7.98
CA PHE A 210 -23.54 -1.20 -8.95
C PHE A 210 -24.30 -2.37 -8.31
N ARG A 211 -23.97 -2.72 -7.06
CA ARG A 211 -24.61 -3.80 -6.30
C ARG A 211 -25.90 -3.30 -5.68
N ASP A 212 -26.93 -4.14 -5.70
CA ASP A 212 -28.26 -3.77 -5.22
C ASP A 212 -28.26 -3.37 -3.74
N GLY A 213 -28.75 -2.19 -3.43
CA GLY A 213 -28.91 -1.64 -2.09
C GLY A 213 -27.62 -1.17 -1.42
N ILE A 214 -26.50 -1.13 -2.10
CA ILE A 214 -25.25 -0.55 -1.61
C ILE A 214 -25.14 0.87 -2.15
N ASP A 215 -25.66 1.81 -1.37
CA ASP A 215 -25.77 3.22 -1.71
C ASP A 215 -25.09 4.10 -0.66
N GLY A 216 -24.80 5.35 -1.02
CA GLY A 216 -24.38 6.38 -0.08
C GLY A 216 -22.97 6.23 0.45
N ASN A 217 -22.03 5.71 -0.34
CA ASN A 217 -20.62 5.80 0.01
C ASN A 217 -20.20 7.27 -0.07
N HIS A 218 -19.68 7.80 1.05
CA HIS A 218 -19.33 9.20 1.22
C HIS A 218 -17.90 9.35 1.71
N ARG A 219 -17.09 10.14 1.02
CA ARG A 219 -15.69 10.35 1.32
C ARG A 219 -15.39 11.85 1.47
N GLN A 220 -14.56 12.17 2.47
CA GLN A 220 -14.10 13.53 2.74
C GLN A 220 -12.60 13.53 2.95
N LEU A 221 -11.93 14.57 2.46
CA LEU A 221 -10.51 14.81 2.62
C LEU A 221 -10.26 16.27 2.98
N PHE A 222 -9.35 16.49 3.96
CA PHE A 222 -8.78 17.79 4.27
C PHE A 222 -7.31 17.62 4.62
N ALA A 223 -6.41 18.15 3.78
CA ALA A 223 -4.97 17.91 3.91
C ALA A 223 -4.16 19.19 3.65
N PRO A 224 -3.99 20.07 4.66
CA PRO A 224 -3.08 21.20 4.60
C PRO A 224 -1.63 20.75 4.80
N SER A 225 -0.72 21.42 4.13
CA SER A 225 0.72 21.20 4.25
C SER A 225 1.51 22.49 4.07
N MET A 226 2.72 22.52 4.64
CA MET A 226 3.62 23.66 4.65
C MET A 226 5.05 23.17 4.43
N SER A 227 5.76 23.78 3.50
CA SER A 227 7.22 23.64 3.33
C SER A 227 7.87 24.99 3.62
N TRP A 228 8.77 25.03 4.59
CA TRP A 228 9.44 26.24 5.02
C TRP A 228 10.96 26.06 4.99
N GLN A 229 11.62 26.81 4.13
CA GLN A 229 13.08 26.93 4.10
C GLN A 229 13.48 27.95 5.17
N ILE A 230 13.73 27.48 6.41
CA ILE A 230 14.03 28.33 7.59
C ILE A 230 15.37 29.02 7.43
N THR A 231 16.38 28.26 6.99
CA THR A 231 17.68 28.77 6.55
C THR A 231 18.05 28.06 5.24
N PRO A 232 19.09 28.47 4.50
CA PRO A 232 19.52 27.75 3.30
C PRO A 232 19.75 26.25 3.53
N GLU A 233 20.17 25.86 4.75
CA GLU A 233 20.52 24.49 5.13
C GLU A 233 19.37 23.74 5.83
N LEU A 234 18.32 24.46 6.29
CA LEU A 234 17.24 23.84 7.09
C LEU A 234 15.88 24.02 6.43
N ASN A 235 15.33 22.90 5.98
CA ASN A 235 13.97 22.81 5.48
C ASN A 235 13.05 22.09 6.48
N TRP A 236 11.84 22.59 6.67
CA TRP A 236 10.80 22.00 7.49
C TRP A 236 9.53 21.78 6.69
N LEU A 237 9.15 20.51 6.54
CA LEU A 237 7.89 20.08 5.94
C LEU A 237 6.93 19.61 7.04
N VAL A 238 5.75 20.22 7.09
CA VAL A 238 4.65 19.81 7.99
C VAL A 238 3.44 19.47 7.14
N GLN A 239 2.83 18.33 7.43
CA GLN A 239 1.66 17.84 6.69
C GLN A 239 0.64 17.29 7.69
N TYR A 240 -0.59 17.73 7.55
CA TYR A 240 -1.75 17.17 8.25
C TYR A 240 -2.69 16.57 7.22
N GLU A 241 -3.34 15.48 7.57
CA GLU A 241 -4.37 14.85 6.75
C GLU A 241 -5.49 14.33 7.65
N TYR A 242 -6.70 14.75 7.33
CA TYR A 242 -7.94 14.19 7.84
C TYR A 242 -8.67 13.53 6.68
N SER A 243 -9.07 12.27 6.87
CA SER A 243 -9.92 11.54 5.92
C SER A 243 -11.05 10.84 6.64
N ARG A 244 -12.24 10.89 6.04
CA ARG A 244 -13.43 10.15 6.48
C ARG A 244 -13.99 9.38 5.30
N TYR A 245 -14.35 8.12 5.55
CA TYR A 245 -15.00 7.29 4.55
C TYR A 245 -16.11 6.45 5.18
N ASP A 246 -17.36 6.85 4.91
CA ASP A 246 -18.57 6.14 5.31
C ASP A 246 -19.05 5.31 4.12
N ARG A 247 -19.33 4.00 4.33
CA ARG A 247 -19.72 3.10 3.24
C ARG A 247 -20.51 1.89 3.72
N THR A 248 -21.25 1.29 2.80
CA THR A 248 -21.86 -0.03 3.00
C THR A 248 -20.91 -1.12 2.46
N PRO A 249 -20.51 -2.11 3.28
CA PRO A 249 -19.60 -3.17 2.85
C PRO A 249 -20.24 -4.10 1.83
N ASP A 250 -19.49 -4.49 0.80
CA ASP A 250 -19.85 -5.57 -0.12
C ASP A 250 -19.01 -6.82 0.18
N ARG A 251 -19.65 -7.94 0.45
CA ARG A 251 -18.97 -9.21 0.74
C ARG A 251 -19.05 -10.20 -0.43
N GLY A 252 -19.43 -9.72 -1.61
CA GLY A 252 -19.42 -10.47 -2.85
C GLY A 252 -20.52 -11.53 -2.96
N ILE A 253 -20.19 -12.61 -3.69
CA ILE A 253 -21.07 -13.76 -3.92
C ILE A 253 -20.35 -15.05 -3.50
N PRO A 254 -21.10 -16.14 -3.19
CA PRO A 254 -20.46 -17.40 -2.84
C PRO A 254 -20.01 -18.19 -4.07
N GLY A 255 -19.03 -19.08 -3.87
CA GLY A 255 -18.69 -20.14 -4.80
C GLY A 255 -19.64 -21.33 -4.65
N ASN A 256 -19.80 -22.09 -5.71
CA ASN A 256 -20.54 -23.33 -5.73
C ASN A 256 -19.58 -24.52 -5.53
N PRO A 257 -19.65 -25.24 -4.41
CA PRO A 257 -18.75 -26.33 -4.10
C PRO A 257 -18.93 -27.56 -5.02
N LEU A 258 -20.08 -27.69 -5.70
CA LEU A 258 -20.32 -28.78 -6.65
C LEU A 258 -19.65 -28.54 -8.01
N THR A 259 -19.61 -27.29 -8.45
CA THR A 259 -19.02 -26.92 -9.75
C THR A 259 -17.58 -26.42 -9.63
N GLY A 260 -17.13 -26.06 -8.44
CA GLY A 260 -15.84 -25.43 -8.21
C GLY A 260 -15.71 -24.05 -8.90
N ARG A 261 -16.83 -23.33 -9.06
CA ARG A 261 -16.92 -22.03 -9.73
C ARG A 261 -17.73 -21.03 -8.89
N PRO A 262 -17.60 -19.72 -9.13
CA PRO A 262 -18.56 -18.74 -8.57
C PRO A 262 -20.01 -19.14 -8.93
N THR A 263 -20.96 -18.88 -8.04
CA THR A 263 -22.37 -19.18 -8.30
C THR A 263 -22.90 -18.34 -9.46
N ASP A 264 -23.83 -18.93 -10.23
CA ASP A 264 -24.51 -18.25 -11.33
C ASP A 264 -25.67 -17.40 -10.78
N VAL A 265 -25.35 -16.16 -10.42
CA VAL A 265 -26.30 -15.15 -9.91
C VAL A 265 -26.05 -13.82 -10.60
N SER A 266 -27.04 -12.92 -10.55
CA SER A 266 -26.84 -11.57 -11.05
C SER A 266 -25.62 -10.91 -10.40
N ARG A 267 -24.80 -10.22 -11.17
CA ARG A 267 -23.67 -9.44 -10.65
C ARG A 267 -24.10 -8.33 -9.67
N LYS A 268 -25.39 -7.97 -9.64
CA LYS A 268 -25.97 -7.00 -8.73
C LYS A 268 -26.39 -7.59 -7.38
N THR A 269 -26.58 -8.92 -7.28
CA THR A 269 -27.11 -9.57 -6.08
C THR A 269 -26.22 -9.38 -4.86
N THR A 270 -26.79 -8.94 -3.75
CA THR A 270 -26.15 -8.81 -2.44
C THR A 270 -26.77 -9.77 -1.43
N TYR A 271 -25.99 -10.16 -0.43
CA TYR A 271 -26.42 -11.10 0.61
C TYR A 271 -26.28 -10.51 2.02
N GLY A 272 -25.90 -9.25 2.15
CA GLY A 272 -25.82 -8.49 3.40
C GLY A 272 -27.18 -7.93 3.85
N ASP A 273 -27.15 -7.14 4.92
CA ASP A 273 -28.27 -6.31 5.37
C ASP A 273 -27.91 -4.83 5.08
N THR A 274 -28.14 -4.39 3.85
CA THR A 274 -27.72 -3.08 3.37
C THR A 274 -28.37 -1.88 4.09
N GLN A 275 -29.37 -2.12 4.94
CA GLN A 275 -29.94 -1.08 5.81
C GLN A 275 -29.21 -0.93 7.14
N ARG A 276 -28.44 -1.91 7.55
CA ARG A 276 -27.74 -1.94 8.84
C ARG A 276 -26.23 -2.07 8.70
N ASP A 277 -25.79 -2.75 7.63
CA ASP A 277 -24.36 -2.93 7.38
C ASP A 277 -23.72 -1.59 7.03
N TYR A 278 -22.66 -1.21 7.75
CA TYR A 278 -21.90 0.01 7.52
C TYR A 278 -20.44 -0.18 7.90
N ILE A 279 -19.60 0.68 7.38
CA ILE A 279 -18.21 0.90 7.82
C ILE A 279 -17.98 2.40 7.79
N ASN A 280 -17.55 2.96 8.92
CA ASN A 280 -17.18 4.35 9.07
C ASN A 280 -15.73 4.41 9.52
N ASP A 281 -14.86 4.92 8.67
CA ASP A 281 -13.47 5.16 8.99
C ASP A 281 -13.22 6.67 9.13
N ARG A 282 -12.56 7.08 10.23
CA ARG A 282 -12.02 8.41 10.42
C ARG A 282 -10.54 8.28 10.75
N ALA A 283 -9.69 8.76 9.87
CA ALA A 283 -8.25 8.74 10.02
C ALA A 283 -7.68 10.16 10.05
N GLU A 284 -6.73 10.39 10.95
CA GLU A 284 -5.98 11.64 11.05
C GLU A 284 -4.50 11.34 11.11
N SER A 285 -3.68 12.11 10.41
CA SER A 285 -2.23 12.03 10.49
C SER A 285 -1.60 13.42 10.57
N LEU A 286 -0.61 13.57 11.45
CA LEU A 286 0.29 14.72 11.51
C LEU A 286 1.71 14.23 11.28
N ARG A 287 2.38 14.79 10.29
CA ARG A 287 3.77 14.45 9.95
C ARG A 287 4.61 15.71 9.94
N SER A 288 5.80 15.61 10.48
CA SER A 288 6.81 16.67 10.50
C SER A 288 8.14 16.10 10.06
N ARG A 289 8.74 16.68 9.04
CA ARG A 289 10.07 16.31 8.55
C ARG A 289 10.98 17.52 8.55
N LEU A 290 12.07 17.43 9.27
CA LEU A 290 13.17 18.40 9.27
C LEU A 290 14.33 17.79 8.47
N ASN A 291 14.82 18.49 7.47
CA ASN A 291 16.02 18.16 6.75
C ASN A 291 17.04 19.26 7.06
N TYR A 292 18.21 18.87 7.56
CA TYR A 292 19.28 19.78 7.91
C TYR A 292 20.59 19.35 7.23
N GLU A 293 21.07 20.17 6.32
CA GLU A 293 22.37 20.01 5.68
C GLU A 293 23.46 20.48 6.66
N LEU A 294 24.15 19.52 7.29
CA LEU A 294 25.22 19.80 8.24
C LEU A 294 26.43 20.42 7.52
N ASN A 295 26.70 19.96 6.33
CA ASN A 295 27.68 20.44 5.36
C ASN A 295 27.43 19.76 4.01
N ASP A 296 28.28 20.00 3.00
CA ASP A 296 28.18 19.47 1.63
C ASP A 296 28.17 17.92 1.57
N GLN A 297 28.58 17.23 2.63
CA GLN A 297 28.71 15.77 2.67
C GLN A 297 27.68 15.10 3.58
N TRP A 298 27.12 15.80 4.55
CA TRP A 298 26.29 15.22 5.59
C TRP A 298 24.96 15.93 5.74
N GLN A 299 23.88 15.16 5.70
CA GLN A 299 22.50 15.60 5.95
C GLN A 299 21.90 14.84 7.14
N LEU A 300 21.26 15.56 8.05
CA LEU A 300 20.46 15.02 9.14
C LEU A 300 18.98 15.18 8.80
N ARG A 301 18.23 14.08 8.93
CA ARG A 301 16.78 14.09 8.75
C ARG A 301 16.10 13.61 10.03
N HIS A 302 15.14 14.38 10.52
CA HIS A 302 14.25 13.96 11.60
C HIS A 302 12.83 13.89 11.06
N THR A 303 12.15 12.76 11.28
CA THR A 303 10.77 12.56 10.90
C THR A 303 9.95 12.14 12.11
N PHE A 304 8.89 12.90 12.39
CA PHE A 304 7.88 12.61 13.38
C PHE A 304 6.56 12.31 12.70
N SER A 305 5.80 11.34 13.21
CA SER A 305 4.44 11.03 12.76
C SER A 305 3.55 10.63 13.91
N LEU A 306 2.37 11.22 13.93
CA LEU A 306 1.25 10.82 14.78
C LEU A 306 0.08 10.45 13.87
N PHE A 307 -0.44 9.24 14.02
CA PHE A 307 -1.60 8.75 13.29
C PHE A 307 -2.66 8.24 14.27
N THR A 308 -3.93 8.58 14.00
CA THR A 308 -5.08 8.05 14.73
C THR A 308 -6.13 7.52 13.77
N LEU A 309 -6.77 6.43 14.15
CA LEU A 309 -7.90 5.83 13.43
C LEU A 309 -9.01 5.51 14.42
N GLU A 310 -10.22 5.95 14.09
CA GLU A 310 -11.47 5.45 14.62
C GLU A 310 -12.21 4.74 13.49
N SER A 311 -12.51 3.45 13.67
CA SER A 311 -13.24 2.66 12.69
C SER A 311 -14.30 1.84 13.40
N ASP A 312 -15.54 2.03 13.00
CA ASP A 312 -16.66 1.24 13.47
C ASP A 312 -17.38 0.59 12.29
N PHE A 313 -17.69 -0.69 12.44
CA PHE A 313 -18.43 -1.39 11.42
C PHE A 313 -19.46 -2.38 11.99
N ASP A 314 -20.53 -2.54 11.23
CA ASP A 314 -21.51 -3.63 11.34
C ASP A 314 -21.59 -4.31 9.98
N ASN A 315 -21.25 -5.57 9.91
CA ASN A 315 -21.07 -6.25 8.65
C ASN A 315 -21.64 -7.67 8.64
N THR A 316 -22.59 -7.91 7.76
CA THR A 316 -23.11 -9.25 7.45
C THR A 316 -22.30 -9.85 6.29
N TYR A 317 -21.70 -11.01 6.50
CA TYR A 317 -20.85 -11.67 5.51
C TYR A 317 -21.22 -13.13 5.29
N LEU A 318 -20.84 -13.65 4.13
CA LEU A 318 -21.14 -15.03 3.71
C LEU A 318 -20.12 -15.99 4.31
N THR A 319 -20.60 -17.17 4.74
CA THR A 319 -19.75 -18.23 5.30
C THR A 319 -19.75 -19.48 4.45
N ALA A 320 -20.88 -19.82 3.81
CA ALA A 320 -20.99 -20.99 2.92
C ALA A 320 -22.20 -20.87 1.97
N TYR A 321 -22.16 -21.61 0.89
CA TYR A 321 -23.33 -21.93 0.09
C TYR A 321 -23.61 -23.43 0.19
N ARG A 322 -24.87 -23.77 0.47
CA ARG A 322 -25.38 -25.15 0.60
C ARG A 322 -26.24 -25.54 -0.61
N PRO A 323 -25.67 -26.18 -1.64
CA PRO A 323 -26.41 -26.54 -2.86
C PRO A 323 -27.65 -27.39 -2.62
N ALA A 324 -27.61 -28.31 -1.65
CA ALA A 324 -28.73 -29.19 -1.33
C ALA A 324 -30.00 -28.46 -0.89
N THR A 325 -29.86 -27.29 -0.28
CA THR A 325 -30.97 -26.46 0.20
C THR A 325 -31.19 -25.20 -0.58
N GLY A 326 -30.21 -24.82 -1.46
CA GLY A 326 -30.19 -23.56 -2.16
C GLY A 326 -29.95 -22.33 -1.29
N LEU A 327 -29.42 -22.52 -0.06
CA LEU A 327 -29.26 -21.48 0.94
C LEU A 327 -27.80 -21.02 1.05
N VAL A 328 -27.61 -19.72 1.27
CA VAL A 328 -26.36 -19.06 1.62
C VAL A 328 -26.34 -18.80 3.12
N ASP A 329 -25.37 -19.36 3.80
CA ASP A 329 -25.13 -19.13 5.22
C ASP A 329 -24.41 -17.82 5.44
N ARG A 330 -24.81 -17.12 6.50
CA ARG A 330 -24.29 -15.80 6.82
C ARG A 330 -23.85 -15.73 8.27
N GLN A 331 -22.96 -14.80 8.55
CA GLN A 331 -22.52 -14.41 9.88
C GLN A 331 -22.52 -12.88 9.97
N ARG A 332 -22.54 -12.33 11.17
CA ARG A 332 -22.46 -10.88 11.39
C ARG A 332 -21.37 -10.55 12.39
N TRP A 333 -20.60 -9.55 12.07
CA TRP A 333 -19.61 -8.95 12.96
C TRP A 333 -19.87 -7.46 13.11
N GLN A 334 -19.75 -6.99 14.36
CA GLN A 334 -19.71 -5.58 14.67
C GLN A 334 -18.43 -5.30 15.44
N GLN A 335 -17.71 -4.28 15.07
CA GLN A 335 -16.43 -3.93 15.71
C GLN A 335 -16.33 -2.44 15.92
N ASP A 336 -15.88 -2.05 17.11
CA ASP A 336 -15.38 -0.72 17.43
C ASP A 336 -13.85 -0.84 17.54
N LEU A 337 -13.13 -0.07 16.72
CA LEU A 337 -11.68 -0.08 16.62
C LEU A 337 -11.13 1.33 16.79
N SER A 338 -10.22 1.53 17.73
CA SER A 338 -9.40 2.72 17.79
C SER A 338 -7.92 2.37 17.75
N THR A 339 -7.14 3.12 16.97
CA THR A 339 -5.70 2.95 16.84
C THR A 339 -5.00 4.30 16.96
N ARG A 340 -3.86 4.32 17.65
CA ARG A 340 -2.95 5.47 17.70
C ARG A 340 -1.53 4.98 17.49
N ASN A 341 -0.85 5.54 16.49
CA ASN A 341 0.53 5.21 16.15
C ASN A 341 1.39 6.46 16.26
N LEU A 342 2.52 6.36 16.92
CA LEU A 342 3.54 7.39 17.06
C LEU A 342 4.86 6.84 16.54
N TYR A 343 5.50 7.55 15.61
CA TYR A 343 6.82 7.19 15.11
C TYR A 343 7.75 8.40 15.14
N ASN A 344 8.99 8.13 15.54
CA ASN A 344 10.12 9.05 15.46
C ASN A 344 11.27 8.36 14.75
N THR A 345 11.82 9.00 13.73
CA THR A 345 12.97 8.50 12.98
C THR A 345 14.00 9.60 12.87
N VAL A 346 15.25 9.27 13.19
CA VAL A 346 16.42 10.13 12.97
C VAL A 346 17.34 9.40 12.01
N GLU A 347 17.69 10.06 10.91
CA GLU A 347 18.58 9.51 9.87
C GLU A 347 19.72 10.49 9.61
N LEU A 348 20.92 9.93 9.50
CA LEU A 348 22.12 10.64 9.05
C LEU A 348 22.56 10.03 7.72
N GLU A 349 22.52 10.83 6.67
CA GLU A 349 23.02 10.49 5.34
C GLU A 349 24.36 11.18 5.10
N GLY A 350 25.32 10.42 4.58
CA GLY A 350 26.68 10.94 4.32
C GLY A 350 27.24 10.49 2.99
N HIS A 351 27.90 11.40 2.30
CA HIS A 351 28.64 11.14 1.07
C HIS A 351 30.14 11.29 1.38
N VAL A 352 30.83 10.16 1.49
CA VAL A 352 32.24 10.15 1.90
C VAL A 352 33.08 9.33 0.93
N GLU A 353 34.36 9.68 0.84
CA GLU A 353 35.35 8.92 0.07
C GLU A 353 36.34 8.26 1.04
N THR A 354 36.50 6.94 0.95
CA THR A 354 37.48 6.18 1.71
C THR A 354 38.21 5.19 0.83
N PHE A 355 39.57 5.18 0.88
CA PHE A 355 40.41 4.30 0.06
C PHE A 355 40.16 4.42 -1.46
N GLY A 356 39.74 5.59 -1.93
CA GLY A 356 39.38 5.82 -3.34
C GLY A 356 38.04 5.24 -3.78
N LEU A 357 37.16 4.87 -2.82
CA LEU A 357 35.78 4.44 -3.07
C LEU A 357 34.81 5.50 -2.58
N GLU A 358 33.78 5.77 -3.36
CA GLU A 358 32.67 6.66 -3.00
C GLU A 358 31.63 5.87 -2.23
N HIS A 359 31.21 6.39 -1.08
CA HIS A 359 30.20 5.79 -0.21
C HIS A 359 29.00 6.74 -0.04
N THR A 360 27.80 6.22 -0.17
CA THR A 360 26.57 6.85 0.32
C THR A 360 26.10 6.06 1.55
N LEU A 361 26.41 6.61 2.71
CA LEU A 361 26.09 6.01 4.01
C LEU A 361 24.74 6.50 4.50
N LEU A 362 23.94 5.61 5.07
CA LEU A 362 22.71 5.94 5.78
C LEU A 362 22.70 5.21 7.13
N VAL A 363 22.66 5.99 8.21
CA VAL A 363 22.48 5.47 9.57
C VAL A 363 21.15 5.97 10.10
N GLY A 364 20.32 5.10 10.66
CA GLY A 364 19.02 5.50 11.15
C GLY A 364 18.66 4.85 12.49
N LEU A 365 17.92 5.60 13.29
CA LEU A 365 17.25 5.15 14.51
C LEU A 365 15.75 5.42 14.35
N GLU A 366 14.94 4.39 14.50
CA GLU A 366 13.49 4.46 14.47
C GLU A 366 12.90 3.97 15.78
N MET A 367 11.97 4.73 16.34
CA MET A 367 11.20 4.38 17.54
C MET A 367 9.71 4.50 17.21
N GLY A 368 8.95 3.45 17.53
CA GLY A 368 7.53 3.37 17.28
C GLY A 368 6.75 2.91 18.49
N GLU A 369 5.61 3.55 18.74
CA GLU A 369 4.60 3.14 19.72
C GLU A 369 3.26 3.04 19.01
N GLN A 370 2.56 1.91 19.18
CA GLN A 370 1.21 1.72 18.64
C GLN A 370 0.28 1.27 19.76
N ARG A 371 -0.92 1.86 19.83
CA ARG A 371 -2.00 1.47 20.74
C ARG A 371 -3.22 1.11 19.93
N ARG A 372 -3.83 -0.01 20.27
CA ARG A 372 -5.02 -0.51 19.60
C ARG A 372 -6.04 -1.00 20.61
N ASN A 373 -7.27 -0.49 20.51
CA ASN A 373 -8.42 -1.02 21.23
C ASN A 373 -9.39 -1.62 20.21
N SER A 374 -9.84 -2.84 20.47
CA SER A 374 -10.79 -3.54 19.60
C SER A 374 -11.84 -4.25 20.42
N LEU A 375 -13.10 -3.81 20.29
CA LEU A 375 -14.27 -4.48 20.83
C LEU A 375 -15.03 -5.15 19.68
N LEU A 376 -15.05 -6.49 19.67
CA LEU A 376 -15.68 -7.28 18.63
C LEU A 376 -16.91 -8.01 19.16
N HIS A 377 -18.04 -7.86 18.48
CA HIS A 377 -19.26 -8.63 18.69
C HIS A 377 -19.47 -9.58 17.51
N GLN A 378 -20.02 -10.75 17.81
CA GLN A 378 -20.38 -11.75 16.82
C GLN A 378 -21.88 -12.07 16.93
N GLY A 379 -22.55 -12.16 15.79
CA GLY A 379 -23.96 -12.52 15.71
C GLY A 379 -24.19 -14.01 15.99
N VAL A 380 -25.23 -14.30 16.72
CA VAL A 380 -25.73 -15.68 16.98
C VAL A 380 -27.09 -15.83 16.37
N GLY A 381 -27.33 -16.92 15.62
CA GLY A 381 -28.60 -17.16 14.97
C GLY A 381 -28.89 -16.28 13.76
N VAL A 382 -27.83 -15.89 13.04
CA VAL A 382 -27.98 -15.16 11.77
C VAL A 382 -28.63 -16.05 10.73
N PRO A 383 -29.79 -15.67 10.16
CA PRO A 383 -30.50 -16.54 9.24
C PRO A 383 -29.78 -16.67 7.89
N SER A 384 -29.83 -17.90 7.33
CA SER A 384 -29.44 -18.13 5.94
C SER A 384 -30.48 -17.55 4.99
N VAL A 385 -30.06 -17.22 3.78
CA VAL A 385 -30.92 -16.62 2.73
C VAL A 385 -30.87 -17.45 1.45
N PRO A 386 -31.92 -17.42 0.60
CA PRO A 386 -31.88 -18.11 -0.69
C PRO A 386 -30.74 -17.57 -1.59
N LEU A 387 -30.11 -18.46 -2.34
CA LEU A 387 -29.11 -18.05 -3.35
C LEU A 387 -29.77 -17.21 -4.45
N GLN A 388 -30.88 -17.64 -4.95
CA GLN A 388 -31.68 -16.95 -5.98
C GLN A 388 -32.73 -16.07 -5.36
N GLY A 389 -32.96 -14.89 -5.89
CA GLY A 389 -33.97 -13.96 -5.38
C GLY A 389 -33.62 -13.32 -4.02
N ALA A 390 -32.39 -13.40 -3.60
CA ALA A 390 -31.93 -12.62 -2.45
C ALA A 390 -32.14 -11.13 -2.72
N THR A 391 -32.67 -10.42 -1.73
CA THR A 391 -32.91 -8.98 -1.80
C THR A 391 -31.88 -8.26 -0.95
N ALA A 392 -31.52 -7.05 -1.33
CA ALA A 392 -30.55 -6.22 -0.61
C ALA A 392 -30.95 -5.85 0.84
N ARG A 393 -32.17 -6.21 1.27
CA ARG A 393 -32.73 -5.86 2.58
C ARG A 393 -33.02 -7.09 3.42
N GLN A 394 -32.13 -8.05 3.45
CA GLN A 394 -32.28 -9.26 4.26
C GLN A 394 -32.05 -8.92 5.73
N GLN A 395 -33.18 -8.68 6.46
CA GLN A 395 -33.14 -8.38 7.88
C GLN A 395 -32.43 -9.46 8.67
N HIS A 396 -31.72 -9.00 9.67
CA HIS A 396 -30.94 -9.81 10.58
C HIS A 396 -31.60 -9.82 11.97
N ASN A 397 -32.02 -10.98 12.45
CA ASN A 397 -32.66 -11.16 13.75
C ASN A 397 -31.75 -11.84 14.79
N GLY A 398 -30.45 -11.95 14.53
CA GLY A 398 -29.49 -12.58 15.45
C GLY A 398 -29.15 -11.70 16.65
N THR A 399 -28.80 -12.31 17.75
CA THR A 399 -28.32 -11.64 18.96
C THR A 399 -26.83 -11.39 18.86
N MET A 400 -26.40 -10.17 19.14
CA MET A 400 -24.96 -9.84 19.19
C MET A 400 -24.39 -10.20 20.56
N ARG A 401 -23.24 -10.87 20.56
CA ARG A 401 -22.48 -11.23 21.77
C ARG A 401 -21.05 -10.74 21.64
N VAL A 402 -20.48 -10.23 22.73
CA VAL A 402 -19.07 -9.86 22.79
C VAL A 402 -18.22 -11.11 22.52
N SER A 403 -17.42 -11.07 21.47
CA SER A 403 -16.49 -12.13 21.08
C SER A 403 -15.08 -11.88 21.60
N SER A 404 -14.63 -10.63 21.54
CA SER A 404 -13.34 -10.20 22.12
C SER A 404 -13.39 -8.73 22.53
N ASN A 405 -12.58 -8.37 23.53
CA ASN A 405 -12.34 -6.99 23.96
C ASN A 405 -10.85 -6.88 24.30
N ASN A 406 -10.06 -6.44 23.33
CA ASN A 406 -8.61 -6.44 23.43
C ASN A 406 -8.06 -5.02 23.45
N HIS A 407 -7.09 -4.81 24.32
CA HIS A 407 -6.19 -3.68 24.32
C HIS A 407 -4.79 -4.17 24.00
N THR A 408 -4.14 -3.58 23.01
CA THR A 408 -2.79 -3.96 22.57
C THR A 408 -1.90 -2.74 22.52
N ASP A 409 -0.78 -2.80 23.23
CA ASP A 409 0.33 -1.86 23.11
C ASP A 409 1.49 -2.54 22.37
N VAL A 410 2.10 -1.83 21.45
CA VAL A 410 3.27 -2.27 20.69
C VAL A 410 4.35 -1.23 20.82
N GLU A 411 5.55 -1.65 21.19
CA GLU A 411 6.76 -0.84 21.18
C GLU A 411 7.78 -1.44 20.21
N SER A 412 8.42 -0.59 19.42
CA SER A 412 9.46 -1.02 18.49
C SER A 412 10.61 -0.04 18.46
N THR A 413 11.83 -0.56 18.45
CA THR A 413 13.06 0.22 18.26
C THR A 413 13.92 -0.47 17.22
N GLY A 414 14.34 0.25 16.19
CA GLY A 414 15.18 -0.25 15.11
C GLY A 414 16.38 0.65 14.88
N ILE A 415 17.56 0.04 14.78
CA ILE A 415 18.79 0.73 14.36
C ILE A 415 19.24 0.07 13.06
N TYR A 416 19.55 0.89 12.06
CA TYR A 416 19.98 0.41 10.76
C TYR A 416 21.14 1.20 10.19
N LEU A 417 21.92 0.49 9.39
CA LEU A 417 23.05 1.00 8.62
C LEU A 417 22.94 0.47 7.20
N GLN A 418 23.10 1.34 6.23
CA GLN A 418 23.21 1.01 4.83
C GLN A 418 24.38 1.74 4.22
N ASP A 419 25.10 1.06 3.34
CA ASP A 419 26.17 1.65 2.53
C ASP A 419 25.97 1.30 1.05
N GLN A 420 26.01 2.30 0.21
CA GLN A 420 26.05 2.18 -1.24
C GLN A 420 27.47 2.56 -1.67
N ILE A 421 28.25 1.57 -2.09
CA ILE A 421 29.66 1.69 -2.40
C ILE A 421 29.84 1.69 -3.92
N ARG A 422 30.37 2.77 -4.48
CA ARG A 422 30.79 2.80 -5.88
C ARG A 422 32.22 2.26 -5.97
N LEU A 423 32.34 1.01 -6.43
CA LEU A 423 33.64 0.35 -6.57
C LEU A 423 34.43 0.91 -7.76
N ASN A 424 33.74 1.28 -8.81
CA ASN A 424 34.21 1.97 -10.01
C ASN A 424 33.03 2.43 -10.87
N ASP A 425 33.27 2.94 -12.07
CA ASP A 425 32.19 3.45 -12.95
C ASP A 425 31.15 2.41 -13.37
N GLN A 426 31.47 1.12 -13.27
CA GLN A 426 30.60 0.03 -13.71
C GLN A 426 30.00 -0.76 -12.54
N TRP A 427 30.64 -0.80 -11.39
CA TRP A 427 30.26 -1.68 -10.30
C TRP A 427 29.86 -0.90 -9.05
N GLN A 428 28.70 -1.21 -8.53
CA GLN A 428 28.22 -0.70 -7.25
C GLN A 428 27.77 -1.86 -6.35
N LEU A 429 28.04 -1.73 -5.06
CA LEU A 429 27.62 -2.65 -4.02
C LEU A 429 26.67 -1.91 -3.07
N LEU A 430 25.56 -2.52 -2.74
CA LEU A 430 24.68 -2.08 -1.67
C LEU A 430 24.73 -3.14 -0.57
N ALA A 431 25.04 -2.72 0.64
CA ALA A 431 24.99 -3.55 1.83
C ALA A 431 24.19 -2.84 2.93
N GLY A 432 23.39 -3.57 3.66
CA GLY A 432 22.60 -2.98 4.74
C GLY A 432 22.26 -4.01 5.79
N VAL A 433 22.17 -3.55 7.03
CA VAL A 433 21.78 -4.34 8.20
C VAL A 433 20.86 -3.52 9.09
N ARG A 434 19.91 -4.20 9.73
CA ARG A 434 19.05 -3.61 10.74
C ARG A 434 18.91 -4.57 11.91
N PHE A 435 18.95 -4.01 13.10
CA PHE A 435 18.57 -4.70 14.33
C PHE A 435 17.29 -4.06 14.86
N ASP A 436 16.30 -4.89 15.15
CA ASP A 436 15.02 -4.49 15.73
C ASP A 436 14.79 -5.16 17.06
N GLN A 437 14.25 -4.40 17.99
CA GLN A 437 13.59 -4.88 19.19
C GLN A 437 12.10 -4.57 19.07
N PHE A 438 11.26 -5.59 19.23
CA PHE A 438 9.82 -5.50 19.14
C PHE A 438 9.19 -6.10 20.40
N GLU A 439 8.26 -5.37 20.99
CA GLU A 439 7.48 -5.80 22.15
C GLU A 439 5.99 -5.59 21.87
N VAL A 440 5.18 -6.59 22.16
CA VAL A 440 3.73 -6.51 22.11
C VAL A 440 3.15 -6.98 23.43
N ASP A 441 2.25 -6.17 24.00
CA ASP A 441 1.48 -6.48 25.22
C ASP A 441 -0.02 -6.41 24.86
N THR A 442 -0.72 -7.52 25.02
CA THR A 442 -2.16 -7.57 24.76
C THR A 442 -2.92 -8.02 25.99
N THR A 443 -3.88 -7.22 26.40
CA THR A 443 -4.85 -7.53 27.46
C THR A 443 -6.21 -7.83 26.85
N ASN A 444 -6.71 -9.05 27.06
CA ASN A 444 -8.09 -9.44 26.78
C ASN A 444 -8.96 -9.09 28.00
N LYS A 445 -9.69 -7.97 27.93
CA LYS A 445 -10.53 -7.45 29.02
C LYS A 445 -11.72 -8.37 29.32
N LEU A 446 -12.20 -9.15 28.33
CA LEU A 446 -13.32 -10.07 28.51
C LEU A 446 -12.94 -11.27 29.40
N ARG A 447 -11.70 -11.74 29.27
CA ARG A 447 -11.18 -12.89 30.02
C ARG A 447 -10.29 -12.50 31.20
N ASN A 448 -9.96 -11.21 31.31
CA ASN A 448 -8.98 -10.67 32.26
C ASN A 448 -7.60 -11.39 32.18
N LEU A 449 -7.13 -11.58 30.93
CA LEU A 449 -5.87 -12.23 30.62
C LEU A 449 -4.97 -11.24 29.87
N SER A 450 -3.70 -11.21 30.24
CA SER A 450 -2.67 -10.45 29.53
C SER A 450 -1.57 -11.38 29.04
N GLU A 451 -1.03 -11.09 27.88
CA GLU A 451 0.08 -11.80 27.27
C GLU A 451 1.07 -10.82 26.67
N LYS A 452 2.34 -11.00 26.97
CA LYS A 452 3.44 -10.15 26.53
C LYS A 452 4.46 -10.97 25.78
N GLN A 453 4.91 -10.43 24.65
CA GLN A 453 5.95 -11.05 23.84
C GLN A 453 7.00 -10.05 23.44
N LYS A 454 8.26 -10.49 23.44
CA LYS A 454 9.42 -9.74 22.96
C LYS A 454 10.15 -10.54 21.89
N ASP A 455 10.48 -9.87 20.80
CA ASP A 455 11.29 -10.40 19.71
C ASP A 455 12.46 -9.47 19.43
N ASN A 456 13.62 -10.07 19.15
CA ASN A 456 14.76 -9.37 18.58
C ASN A 456 15.01 -9.94 17.18
N SER A 457 15.32 -9.09 16.23
CA SER A 457 15.53 -9.54 14.86
C SER A 457 16.69 -8.83 14.19
N PHE A 458 17.38 -9.58 13.34
CA PHE A 458 18.45 -9.07 12.49
C PHE A 458 18.08 -9.27 11.03
N SER A 459 18.05 -8.17 10.29
CA SER A 459 17.60 -8.13 8.90
C SER A 459 18.72 -7.61 7.99
N PRO A 460 19.44 -8.51 7.30
CA PRO A 460 20.47 -8.13 6.34
C PRO A 460 19.92 -8.01 4.92
N ARG A 461 20.56 -7.16 4.10
CA ARG A 461 20.46 -7.16 2.63
C ARG A 461 21.81 -6.92 1.99
N ILE A 462 22.00 -7.48 0.82
CA ILE A 462 23.15 -7.23 -0.04
C ILE A 462 22.70 -7.24 -1.49
N GLY A 463 23.27 -6.36 -2.28
CA GLY A 463 23.01 -6.29 -3.70
C GLY A 463 24.21 -5.75 -4.47
N VAL A 464 24.37 -6.21 -5.68
CA VAL A 464 25.40 -5.71 -6.60
C VAL A 464 24.72 -5.22 -7.87
N VAL A 465 25.22 -4.10 -8.41
CA VAL A 465 24.78 -3.53 -9.67
C VAL A 465 26.00 -3.43 -10.58
N TYR A 466 25.84 -3.96 -11.81
CA TYR A 466 26.82 -3.87 -12.87
C TYR A 466 26.26 -3.08 -14.04
N THR A 467 26.87 -1.95 -14.37
CA THR A 467 26.46 -1.00 -15.41
C THR A 467 27.53 -0.97 -16.53
N PRO A 468 27.53 -1.95 -17.43
CA PRO A 468 28.51 -2.00 -18.53
C PRO A 468 28.32 -0.89 -19.55
N TRP A 469 27.09 -0.38 -19.69
CA TRP A 469 26.69 0.73 -20.56
C TRP A 469 25.88 1.74 -19.76
N GLN A 470 25.97 3.00 -20.14
CA GLN A 470 25.35 4.11 -19.39
C GLN A 470 23.85 3.91 -19.09
N ASP A 471 23.12 3.24 -19.99
CA ASP A 471 21.66 3.12 -19.92
C ASP A 471 21.17 1.71 -19.49
N HIS A 472 22.07 0.79 -19.15
CA HIS A 472 21.72 -0.60 -18.81
C HIS A 472 22.43 -1.04 -17.54
N SER A 473 21.66 -1.45 -16.53
CA SER A 473 22.16 -1.98 -15.27
C SER A 473 21.68 -3.39 -15.04
N PHE A 474 22.60 -4.30 -14.77
CA PHE A 474 22.32 -5.67 -14.31
C PHE A 474 22.46 -5.69 -12.81
N TYR A 475 21.61 -6.40 -12.11
CA TYR A 475 21.74 -6.51 -10.66
C TYR A 475 21.47 -7.95 -10.17
N ALA A 476 22.02 -8.23 -9.00
CA ALA A 476 21.68 -9.38 -8.20
C ALA A 476 21.56 -8.96 -6.74
N SER A 477 20.58 -9.51 -6.03
CA SER A 477 20.39 -9.20 -4.63
C SER A 477 19.88 -10.37 -3.81
N TRP A 478 20.16 -10.29 -2.52
CA TRP A 478 19.62 -11.14 -1.49
C TRP A 478 19.18 -10.30 -0.29
N SER A 479 18.02 -10.62 0.26
CA SER A 479 17.46 -9.93 1.42
C SER A 479 16.63 -10.86 2.28
N LYS A 480 16.52 -10.50 3.57
CA LYS A 480 15.74 -11.22 4.57
C LYS A 480 14.91 -10.24 5.40
N THR A 481 13.70 -10.66 5.76
CA THR A 481 12.82 -9.95 6.68
C THR A 481 12.22 -10.90 7.71
N TYR A 482 11.60 -10.33 8.73
CA TYR A 482 10.89 -11.04 9.77
C TYR A 482 9.50 -10.45 10.00
N SER A 483 8.59 -11.29 10.50
CA SER A 483 7.25 -10.88 10.94
C SER A 483 6.98 -11.48 12.30
N PRO A 484 7.05 -10.69 13.40
CA PRO A 484 6.85 -11.19 14.75
C PRO A 484 5.40 -11.61 14.97
N VAL A 485 5.17 -12.46 15.95
CA VAL A 485 3.83 -12.78 16.43
C VAL A 485 3.17 -11.51 16.94
N GLY A 486 1.95 -11.23 16.51
CA GLY A 486 1.26 -9.99 16.87
C GLY A 486 1.84 -8.73 16.25
N GLY A 487 2.83 -8.84 15.35
CA GLY A 487 3.36 -7.73 14.56
C GLY A 487 2.47 -7.28 13.42
N GLY A 488 1.38 -8.00 13.20
CA GLY A 488 0.33 -7.62 12.25
C GLY A 488 -0.81 -6.84 12.91
N LEU A 489 -1.90 -6.65 12.16
CA LEU A 489 -3.05 -5.83 12.52
C LEU A 489 -3.84 -6.30 13.75
N ILE A 490 -3.74 -7.56 14.14
CA ILE A 490 -4.63 -8.17 15.15
C ILE A 490 -3.97 -8.28 16.53
N GLY A 491 -2.64 -8.18 16.61
CA GLY A 491 -1.90 -8.45 17.83
C GLY A 491 -1.90 -9.95 18.19
N ILE A 492 -1.51 -10.26 19.43
CA ILE A 492 -1.65 -11.60 19.99
C ILE A 492 -3.05 -11.77 20.58
N THR A 493 -3.50 -13.02 20.73
CA THR A 493 -4.80 -13.34 21.37
C THR A 493 -4.56 -14.07 22.68
N PRO A 494 -4.58 -13.39 23.84
CA PRO A 494 -4.31 -14.00 25.12
C PRO A 494 -5.22 -15.20 25.41
N GLY A 495 -4.63 -16.30 25.84
CA GLY A 495 -5.33 -17.53 26.18
C GLY A 495 -5.86 -18.33 24.98
N ALA A 496 -5.46 -18.01 23.75
CA ALA A 496 -5.72 -18.88 22.61
C ALA A 496 -4.80 -20.10 22.64
N ALA A 497 -5.37 -21.28 22.36
CA ALA A 497 -4.57 -22.49 22.24
C ALA A 497 -3.50 -22.31 21.14
N GLY A 498 -2.25 -22.67 21.45
CA GLY A 498 -1.13 -22.57 20.52
C GLY A 498 -0.36 -21.25 20.49
N ASN A 499 -0.76 -20.22 21.23
CA ASN A 499 0.01 -18.97 21.30
C ASN A 499 1.24 -19.04 22.20
N THR A 500 1.28 -19.93 23.17
CA THR A 500 2.22 -19.85 24.29
C THR A 500 3.57 -20.54 24.06
N ASN A 501 3.75 -21.35 23.02
CA ASN A 501 4.92 -22.24 22.90
C ASN A 501 5.76 -22.05 21.64
N GLN A 502 5.35 -21.20 20.69
CA GLN A 502 6.06 -21.03 19.41
C GLN A 502 5.99 -19.55 19.02
N THR A 503 6.90 -18.78 19.59
CA THR A 503 6.92 -17.32 19.49
C THR A 503 7.92 -16.79 18.46
N ASP A 504 8.75 -17.64 17.87
CA ASP A 504 9.71 -17.21 16.86
C ASP A 504 8.99 -16.55 15.67
N PRO A 505 9.55 -15.47 15.14
CA PRO A 505 9.00 -14.78 13.99
C PRO A 505 8.92 -15.66 12.74
N GLU A 506 7.86 -15.47 11.94
CA GLU A 506 7.89 -15.89 10.54
C GLU A 506 8.98 -15.10 9.82
N GLN A 507 9.62 -15.71 8.83
CA GLN A 507 10.73 -15.08 8.12
C GLN A 507 10.56 -15.24 6.62
N THR A 508 10.93 -14.20 5.88
CA THR A 508 10.95 -14.25 4.41
C THR A 508 12.36 -13.97 3.93
N ARG A 509 12.80 -14.73 2.94
CA ARG A 509 14.06 -14.50 2.21
C ARG A 509 13.81 -14.43 0.72
N GLN A 510 14.57 -13.58 0.03
CA GLN A 510 14.50 -13.42 -1.40
C GLN A 510 15.88 -13.50 -2.03
N LYS A 511 15.91 -14.08 -3.23
CA LYS A 511 16.98 -13.94 -4.21
C LYS A 511 16.37 -13.34 -5.47
N GLU A 512 17.02 -12.33 -6.01
CA GLU A 512 16.54 -11.65 -7.21
C GLU A 512 17.72 -11.30 -8.12
N ILE A 513 17.52 -11.48 -9.41
CA ILE A 513 18.40 -10.96 -10.45
C ILE A 513 17.56 -10.18 -11.45
N GLY A 514 18.13 -9.15 -12.04
CA GLY A 514 17.37 -8.37 -13.02
C GLY A 514 18.22 -7.44 -13.88
N VAL A 515 17.52 -6.80 -14.79
CA VAL A 515 18.07 -5.79 -15.70
C VAL A 515 17.14 -4.58 -15.67
N LYS A 516 17.73 -3.40 -15.49
CA LYS A 516 17.05 -2.12 -15.65
C LYS A 516 17.66 -1.36 -16.81
N SER A 517 16.82 -0.93 -17.71
CA SER A 517 17.27 -0.25 -18.92
C SER A 517 16.51 1.05 -19.13
N GLU A 518 17.23 2.05 -19.56
CA GLU A 518 16.68 3.34 -19.97
C GLU A 518 16.87 3.50 -21.48
N TRP A 519 15.82 3.93 -22.17
CA TRP A 519 15.74 4.01 -23.61
C TRP A 519 15.37 5.43 -24.05
N PHE A 520 15.74 5.80 -25.28
CA PHE A 520 15.34 7.06 -25.90
C PHE A 520 15.73 8.28 -25.06
N ASP A 521 17.02 8.40 -24.70
CA ASP A 521 17.55 9.44 -23.84
C ASP A 521 16.83 9.49 -22.48
N GLN A 522 16.74 8.33 -21.86
CA GLN A 522 16.13 8.12 -20.52
C GLN A 522 14.64 8.47 -20.42
N ARG A 523 13.91 8.55 -21.54
CA ARG A 523 12.47 8.82 -21.55
C ARG A 523 11.61 7.62 -21.24
N LEU A 524 12.07 6.40 -21.52
CA LEU A 524 11.40 5.14 -21.25
C LEU A 524 12.27 4.28 -20.35
N SER A 525 11.69 3.79 -19.25
CA SER A 525 12.33 2.80 -18.36
C SER A 525 11.72 1.42 -18.55
N THR A 526 12.57 0.39 -18.57
CA THR A 526 12.15 -1.01 -18.51
C THR A 526 12.88 -1.74 -17.40
N THR A 527 12.17 -2.63 -16.70
CA THR A 527 12.75 -3.51 -15.67
C THR A 527 12.33 -4.94 -15.94
N LEU A 528 13.32 -5.84 -16.04
CA LEU A 528 13.13 -7.28 -16.03
C LEU A 528 13.68 -7.84 -14.72
N ALA A 529 12.88 -8.59 -13.97
CA ALA A 529 13.28 -9.22 -12.72
C ALA A 529 12.91 -10.71 -12.72
N ILE A 530 13.79 -11.55 -12.17
CA ILE A 530 13.57 -12.96 -11.89
C ILE A 530 13.83 -13.17 -10.42
N TYR A 531 12.88 -13.76 -9.70
CA TYR A 531 12.96 -13.89 -8.25
C TYR A 531 12.57 -15.27 -7.74
N GLU A 532 13.09 -15.59 -6.56
CA GLU A 532 12.62 -16.64 -5.67
C GLU A 532 12.40 -16.05 -4.29
N LEU A 533 11.21 -16.22 -3.75
CA LEU A 533 10.75 -15.70 -2.46
C LEU A 533 10.23 -16.87 -1.63
N GLU A 534 10.75 -17.04 -0.39
CA GLU A 534 10.34 -18.11 0.52
C GLU A 534 9.94 -17.54 1.88
N LEU A 535 8.74 -17.88 2.33
CA LEU A 535 8.21 -17.61 3.65
C LEU A 535 8.28 -18.90 4.47
N TYR A 536 9.13 -18.93 5.47
CA TYR A 536 9.38 -20.08 6.35
C TYR A 536 9.10 -19.75 7.81
N ASN A 537 9.18 -20.73 8.70
CA ASN A 537 8.68 -20.67 10.07
C ASN A 537 7.18 -20.31 10.14
N ARG A 538 6.41 -20.72 9.14
CA ARG A 538 5.00 -20.44 9.12
C ARG A 538 4.26 -21.32 10.10
N ARG A 539 3.31 -20.77 10.84
CA ARG A 539 2.49 -21.49 11.82
C ARG A 539 1.57 -22.47 11.13
N THR A 540 1.69 -23.75 11.52
CA THR A 540 0.83 -24.85 11.09
C THR A 540 0.41 -25.63 12.33
N ARG A 541 -0.67 -26.43 12.22
CA ARG A 541 -1.09 -27.31 13.32
C ARG A 541 -0.07 -28.42 13.53
N ASP A 542 0.08 -28.85 14.80
CA ASP A 542 0.81 -30.08 15.09
C ASP A 542 0.03 -31.27 14.52
N PRO A 543 0.67 -32.22 13.80
CA PRO A 543 -0.02 -33.34 13.16
C PRO A 543 -0.53 -34.37 14.16
N ILE A 544 -0.02 -34.39 15.41
CA ILE A 544 -0.40 -35.34 16.46
C ILE A 544 -1.35 -34.69 17.47
N ILE A 545 -1.06 -33.44 17.84
CA ILE A 545 -1.83 -32.66 18.81
C ILE A 545 -2.34 -31.39 18.12
N PRO A 546 -3.52 -31.41 17.47
CA PRO A 546 -4.00 -30.32 16.62
C PRO A 546 -4.17 -28.94 17.32
N ASP A 547 -4.23 -28.91 18.63
CA ASP A 547 -4.30 -27.69 19.43
C ASP A 547 -2.90 -27.02 19.62
N LEU A 548 -1.83 -27.73 19.32
CA LEU A 548 -0.49 -27.14 19.30
C LEU A 548 -0.16 -26.57 17.92
N ILE A 549 0.64 -25.51 17.93
CA ILE A 549 1.18 -24.88 16.73
C ILE A 549 2.66 -25.25 16.57
N GLN A 550 3.04 -25.57 15.34
CA GLN A 550 4.44 -25.77 14.93
C GLN A 550 4.85 -24.73 13.90
N LEU A 551 6.13 -24.31 13.96
CA LEU A 551 6.74 -23.41 12.96
C LEU A 551 7.37 -24.22 11.82
N SER A 552 6.59 -25.07 11.17
CA SER A 552 7.06 -26.00 10.15
C SER A 552 6.62 -25.64 8.74
N GLY A 553 5.73 -24.66 8.58
CA GLY A 553 5.16 -24.27 7.29
C GLY A 553 6.17 -23.54 6.40
N LEU A 554 6.06 -23.78 5.09
CA LEU A 554 6.85 -23.13 4.04
C LEU A 554 5.94 -22.76 2.86
N GLN A 555 5.98 -21.51 2.45
CA GLN A 555 5.41 -21.05 1.18
C GLN A 555 6.53 -20.54 0.28
N ARG A 556 6.39 -20.70 -1.02
CA ARG A 556 7.37 -20.27 -2.00
C ARG A 556 6.68 -19.65 -3.21
N SER A 557 7.23 -18.52 -3.66
CA SER A 557 6.87 -17.86 -4.90
C SER A 557 8.09 -17.68 -5.79
N ARG A 558 7.99 -18.08 -7.04
CA ARG A 558 8.99 -17.87 -8.08
C ARG A 558 8.34 -17.16 -9.24
N GLY A 559 9.05 -16.23 -9.87
CA GLY A 559 8.45 -15.53 -10.97
C GLY A 559 9.40 -14.72 -11.81
N ILE A 560 8.81 -14.22 -12.91
CA ILE A 560 9.44 -13.30 -13.86
C ILE A 560 8.51 -12.11 -14.00
N GLU A 561 9.07 -10.92 -14.00
CA GLU A 561 8.36 -9.65 -14.12
C GLU A 561 9.06 -8.79 -15.17
N LEU A 562 8.27 -8.21 -16.06
CA LEU A 562 8.73 -7.20 -17.01
C LEU A 562 7.83 -5.98 -16.89
N THR A 563 8.40 -4.80 -16.73
CA THR A 563 7.69 -3.52 -16.76
C THR A 563 8.28 -2.59 -17.81
N ALA A 564 7.42 -1.74 -18.36
CA ALA A 564 7.81 -0.65 -19.26
C ALA A 564 6.97 0.59 -18.94
N THR A 565 7.63 1.72 -18.71
CA THR A 565 6.95 2.97 -18.34
C THR A 565 7.70 4.17 -18.88
N GLY A 566 7.02 5.06 -19.60
CA GLY A 566 7.60 6.31 -20.08
C GLY A 566 7.15 6.74 -21.45
N ASN A 567 7.91 7.67 -22.03
CA ASN A 567 7.69 8.22 -23.37
C ASN A 567 8.45 7.38 -24.42
N VAL A 568 7.75 6.95 -25.44
CA VAL A 568 8.34 6.16 -26.54
C VAL A 568 8.82 7.08 -27.67
N VAL A 569 7.94 7.97 -28.16
CA VAL A 569 8.25 8.91 -29.22
C VAL A 569 7.25 10.07 -29.21
N GLY A 570 7.75 11.30 -29.33
CA GLY A 570 6.91 12.50 -29.37
C GLY A 570 5.93 12.56 -28.20
N ASN A 571 4.63 12.52 -28.46
CA ASN A 571 3.56 12.59 -27.47
C ASN A 571 3.00 11.19 -27.09
N TRP A 572 3.69 10.11 -27.45
CA TRP A 572 3.26 8.75 -27.15
C TRP A 572 3.93 8.21 -25.89
N TYR A 573 3.11 7.81 -24.95
CA TYR A 573 3.53 7.24 -23.67
C TYR A 573 3.00 5.82 -23.53
N VAL A 574 3.75 4.98 -22.81
CA VAL A 574 3.33 3.64 -22.45
C VAL A 574 3.52 3.42 -20.95
N ARG A 575 2.65 2.62 -20.37
CA ARG A 575 2.80 2.04 -19.03
C ARG A 575 2.20 0.66 -19.00
N GLY A 576 2.91 -0.29 -18.42
CA GLY A 576 2.41 -1.65 -18.33
C GLY A 576 3.47 -2.64 -17.93
N GLY A 577 3.05 -3.88 -17.88
CA GLY A 577 3.96 -4.97 -17.55
C GLY A 577 3.33 -6.36 -17.70
N ILE A 578 4.18 -7.36 -17.56
CA ILE A 578 3.82 -8.78 -17.62
C ILE A 578 4.41 -9.46 -16.40
N GLY A 579 3.60 -10.20 -15.67
CA GLY A 579 3.99 -11.03 -14.54
C GLY A 579 3.67 -12.51 -14.80
N LEU A 580 4.65 -13.36 -14.57
CA LEU A 580 4.51 -14.79 -14.50
C LEU A 580 4.98 -15.26 -13.13
N GLN A 581 4.15 -16.01 -12.40
CA GLN A 581 4.53 -16.48 -11.07
C GLN A 581 3.93 -17.85 -10.76
N ASP A 582 4.63 -18.58 -9.90
CA ASP A 582 4.15 -19.82 -9.28
C ASP A 582 4.31 -19.71 -7.77
N ALA A 583 3.18 -19.42 -7.09
CA ALA A 583 3.11 -19.24 -5.64
C ALA A 583 2.40 -20.44 -5.01
N THR A 584 3.12 -21.23 -4.22
CA THR A 584 2.67 -22.53 -3.71
C THR A 584 2.94 -22.68 -2.21
N ILE A 585 2.08 -23.47 -1.55
CA ILE A 585 2.24 -23.95 -0.18
C ILE A 585 3.09 -25.21 -0.22
N VAL A 586 4.39 -25.11 0.13
CA VAL A 586 5.37 -26.19 -0.02
C VAL A 586 5.31 -27.18 1.15
N LYS A 587 5.09 -26.66 2.38
CA LYS A 587 4.91 -27.48 3.58
C LYS A 587 3.73 -26.91 4.39
N ASP A 588 2.86 -27.78 4.81
CA ASP A 588 1.71 -27.44 5.64
C ASP A 588 1.15 -28.69 6.32
N ASN A 589 0.78 -28.55 7.59
CA ASN A 589 0.12 -29.62 8.37
C ASN A 589 -1.41 -29.48 8.40
N ASN A 590 -1.94 -28.48 7.69
CA ASN A 590 -3.40 -28.20 7.62
C ASN A 590 -4.06 -28.83 6.37
N GLY A 591 -3.35 -29.71 5.65
CA GLY A 591 -3.84 -30.37 4.45
C GLY A 591 -3.81 -29.54 3.17
N GLN A 592 -3.02 -28.45 3.16
CA GLN A 592 -2.94 -27.54 2.01
C GLN A 592 -1.62 -27.68 1.24
N GLN A 593 -0.77 -28.64 1.61
CA GLN A 593 0.52 -28.85 0.98
C GLN A 593 0.37 -29.18 -0.52
N GLY A 594 1.13 -28.49 -1.37
CA GLY A 594 1.08 -28.62 -2.83
C GLY A 594 0.06 -27.69 -3.50
N ASN A 595 -0.82 -27.04 -2.72
CA ASN A 595 -1.81 -26.13 -3.27
C ASN A 595 -1.20 -24.79 -3.66
N ARG A 596 -1.84 -24.12 -4.61
CA ARG A 596 -1.54 -22.72 -4.96
C ARG A 596 -2.06 -21.80 -3.85
N ILE A 597 -1.34 -20.73 -3.60
CA ILE A 597 -1.81 -19.66 -2.72
C ILE A 597 -3.04 -19.02 -3.33
N ASN A 598 -4.07 -18.77 -2.51
CA ASN A 598 -5.35 -18.23 -2.98
C ASN A 598 -5.20 -16.79 -3.51
N ASP A 599 -6.08 -16.44 -4.44
CA ASP A 599 -6.21 -15.15 -5.10
C ASP A 599 -4.91 -14.66 -5.80
N VAL A 600 -4.07 -15.61 -6.24
CA VAL A 600 -2.82 -15.37 -6.96
C VAL A 600 -2.90 -15.95 -8.35
N ALA A 601 -2.91 -15.10 -9.37
CA ALA A 601 -2.89 -15.53 -10.77
C ALA A 601 -1.47 -15.94 -11.17
N LYS A 602 -1.34 -17.03 -11.96
CA LYS A 602 -0.04 -17.43 -12.55
C LYS A 602 0.46 -16.46 -13.59
N ARG A 603 -0.44 -15.70 -14.22
CA ARG A 603 -0.14 -14.76 -15.30
C ARG A 603 -0.99 -13.53 -15.11
N ASN A 604 -0.36 -12.38 -15.19
CA ASN A 604 -1.05 -11.10 -15.32
C ASN A 604 -0.28 -10.20 -16.27
N ALA A 605 -1.00 -9.34 -16.97
CA ALA A 605 -0.39 -8.35 -17.85
C ALA A 605 -1.28 -7.12 -17.92
N SER A 606 -0.65 -5.98 -18.17
CA SER A 606 -1.34 -4.75 -18.52
C SER A 606 -0.55 -3.98 -19.55
N LEU A 607 -1.25 -3.21 -20.38
CA LEU A 607 -0.63 -2.26 -21.30
C LEU A 607 -1.60 -1.11 -21.50
N PHE A 608 -1.15 0.09 -21.16
CA PHE A 608 -1.82 1.35 -21.45
C PHE A 608 -0.96 2.14 -22.42
N VAL A 609 -1.57 2.65 -23.46
CA VAL A 609 -0.95 3.50 -24.47
C VAL A 609 -1.68 4.83 -24.49
N THR A 610 -0.95 5.90 -24.27
CA THR A 610 -1.47 7.26 -24.18
C THR A 610 -0.85 8.12 -25.26
N TRP A 611 -1.67 8.80 -26.04
CA TRP A 611 -1.27 9.91 -26.91
C TRP A 611 -1.69 11.21 -26.26
N LYS A 612 -0.73 12.04 -25.84
CA LYS A 612 -1.00 13.24 -25.04
C LYS A 612 -0.08 14.39 -25.46
N PRO A 613 -0.49 15.24 -26.40
CA PRO A 613 0.20 16.48 -26.71
C PRO A 613 0.06 17.47 -25.53
N GLU A 614 0.90 18.47 -25.51
CA GLU A 614 0.89 19.52 -24.47
C GLU A 614 -0.47 20.20 -24.36
N LEU A 615 -1.08 20.56 -25.48
CA LEU A 615 -2.42 21.16 -25.58
C LEU A 615 -3.24 20.45 -26.66
N GLY A 616 -4.56 20.53 -26.54
CA GLY A 616 -5.50 19.97 -27.49
C GLY A 616 -6.06 18.62 -27.06
N TRP A 617 -6.48 17.82 -28.02
CA TRP A 617 -7.03 16.49 -27.79
C TRP A 617 -5.96 15.51 -27.32
N TYR A 618 -6.34 14.60 -26.47
CA TYR A 618 -5.53 13.46 -26.07
C TYR A 618 -6.39 12.22 -25.83
N ALA A 619 -5.78 11.06 -25.86
CA ALA A 619 -6.48 9.80 -25.65
C ALA A 619 -5.55 8.74 -25.03
N GLU A 620 -6.15 7.86 -24.24
CA GLU A 620 -5.51 6.67 -23.69
C GLU A 620 -6.38 5.44 -23.97
N THR A 621 -5.77 4.30 -24.21
CA THR A 621 -6.44 3.02 -24.19
C THR A 621 -5.59 1.99 -23.45
N GLY A 622 -6.24 1.10 -22.70
CA GLY A 622 -5.55 0.12 -21.87
C GLY A 622 -6.24 -1.22 -21.84
N LEU A 623 -5.43 -2.26 -21.75
CA LEU A 623 -5.86 -3.65 -21.59
C LEU A 623 -5.23 -4.24 -20.35
N THR A 624 -6.06 -4.82 -19.47
CA THR A 624 -5.63 -5.58 -18.27
C THR A 624 -6.05 -7.02 -18.43
N LEU A 625 -5.10 -7.95 -18.29
CA LEU A 625 -5.30 -9.39 -18.40
C LEU A 625 -4.92 -10.06 -17.09
N VAL A 626 -5.80 -10.88 -16.53
CA VAL A 626 -5.55 -11.66 -15.30
C VAL A 626 -5.92 -13.12 -15.57
N GLY A 627 -4.99 -14.04 -15.29
CA GLY A 627 -5.21 -15.47 -15.42
C GLY A 627 -6.17 -16.03 -14.35
N ASP A 628 -6.49 -17.30 -14.46
CA ASP A 628 -7.26 -18.02 -13.45
C ASP A 628 -6.53 -18.10 -12.11
N ARG A 629 -7.31 -18.11 -11.02
CA ARG A 629 -6.81 -18.24 -9.67
C ARG A 629 -7.82 -18.94 -8.77
N TYR A 630 -7.39 -19.40 -7.60
CA TYR A 630 -8.27 -20.04 -6.63
C TYR A 630 -8.79 -19.04 -5.61
N ALA A 631 -10.05 -19.18 -5.21
CA ALA A 631 -10.67 -18.34 -4.17
C ALA A 631 -10.18 -18.68 -2.76
N ASP A 632 -9.64 -19.86 -2.55
CA ASP A 632 -9.25 -20.41 -1.24
C ASP A 632 -7.97 -21.25 -1.33
N ASN A 633 -7.27 -21.43 -0.20
CA ASN A 633 -6.05 -22.24 -0.13
C ASN A 633 -6.29 -23.76 -0.24
N GLN A 634 -7.52 -24.24 -0.11
CA GLN A 634 -7.90 -25.62 -0.41
C GLN A 634 -8.00 -25.87 -1.92
N ASN A 635 -7.97 -24.79 -2.72
CA ASN A 635 -8.11 -24.81 -4.17
C ASN A 635 -9.45 -25.42 -4.65
N THR A 636 -10.54 -25.14 -3.91
CA THR A 636 -11.87 -25.71 -4.18
C THR A 636 -12.66 -24.92 -5.21
N VAL A 637 -12.51 -23.61 -5.27
CA VAL A 637 -13.24 -22.74 -6.20
C VAL A 637 -12.27 -21.96 -7.07
N ILE A 638 -12.43 -22.06 -8.41
CA ILE A 638 -11.63 -21.37 -9.41
C ILE A 638 -12.35 -20.09 -9.84
N LEU A 639 -11.68 -18.95 -9.72
CA LEU A 639 -12.03 -17.70 -10.36
C LEU A 639 -11.53 -17.71 -11.81
N PRO A 640 -12.40 -17.62 -12.83
CA PRO A 640 -11.97 -17.55 -14.23
C PRO A 640 -11.07 -16.35 -14.49
N GLY A 641 -10.10 -16.52 -15.37
CA GLY A 641 -9.33 -15.40 -15.91
C GLY A 641 -10.18 -14.43 -16.72
N TYR A 642 -9.72 -13.20 -16.85
CA TYR A 642 -10.43 -12.14 -17.58
C TYR A 642 -9.48 -11.20 -18.31
N GLY A 643 -10.07 -10.51 -19.31
CA GLY A 643 -9.49 -9.34 -19.95
C GLY A 643 -10.45 -8.17 -19.78
N ARG A 644 -9.94 -6.99 -19.41
CA ARG A 644 -10.67 -5.75 -19.29
C ARG A 644 -10.05 -4.69 -20.17
N TRP A 645 -10.87 -4.03 -20.96
CA TRP A 645 -10.47 -2.95 -21.83
C TRP A 645 -11.04 -1.63 -21.33
N ASP A 646 -10.15 -0.64 -21.19
CA ASP A 646 -10.45 0.70 -20.70
C ASP A 646 -9.99 1.74 -21.73
N ALA A 647 -10.65 2.90 -21.80
CA ALA A 647 -10.22 4.01 -22.65
C ALA A 647 -10.59 5.36 -22.02
N LEU A 648 -9.83 6.37 -22.37
CA LEU A 648 -10.05 7.74 -21.96
C LEU A 648 -9.78 8.66 -23.15
N ALA A 649 -10.57 9.73 -23.28
CA ALA A 649 -10.31 10.82 -24.20
C ALA A 649 -10.57 12.15 -23.50
N GLY A 650 -9.78 13.16 -23.82
CA GLY A 650 -9.91 14.48 -23.23
C GLY A 650 -9.40 15.58 -24.15
N TYR A 651 -9.69 16.79 -23.75
CA TYR A 651 -9.20 18.02 -24.36
C TYR A 651 -8.67 18.94 -23.27
N ARG A 652 -7.47 19.45 -23.45
CA ARG A 652 -6.88 20.42 -22.53
C ARG A 652 -6.37 21.66 -23.23
N ASN A 653 -6.50 22.79 -22.55
CA ASN A 653 -5.83 24.03 -22.87
C ASN A 653 -5.01 24.49 -21.65
N HIS A 654 -4.59 25.76 -21.60
CA HIS A 654 -3.77 26.27 -20.51
C HIS A 654 -4.43 26.20 -19.12
N ASP A 655 -5.77 26.34 -19.06
CA ASP A 655 -6.51 26.46 -17.80
C ASP A 655 -7.49 25.31 -17.59
N TRP A 656 -7.98 24.68 -18.64
CA TRP A 656 -8.99 23.64 -18.57
C TRP A 656 -8.50 22.29 -19.10
N ASP A 657 -8.83 21.24 -18.37
CA ASP A 657 -8.71 19.84 -18.81
C ASP A 657 -10.07 19.16 -18.61
N VAL A 658 -10.72 18.79 -19.71
CA VAL A 658 -12.00 18.05 -19.69
C VAL A 658 -11.79 16.69 -20.32
N ARG A 659 -12.14 15.62 -19.59
CA ARG A 659 -11.93 14.25 -20.03
C ARG A 659 -13.11 13.34 -19.72
N ALA A 660 -13.27 12.31 -20.53
CA ALA A 660 -14.23 11.24 -20.35
C ALA A 660 -13.49 9.91 -20.34
N ALA A 661 -13.65 9.13 -19.28
CA ALA A 661 -13.05 7.80 -19.09
C ALA A 661 -14.13 6.73 -19.11
N LEU A 662 -13.90 5.68 -19.88
CA LEU A 662 -14.78 4.52 -20.02
C LEU A 662 -14.03 3.27 -19.56
N SER A 663 -14.41 2.72 -18.41
CA SER A 663 -13.86 1.49 -17.87
C SER A 663 -14.69 0.28 -18.29
N ASN A 664 -14.03 -0.88 -18.47
CA ASN A 664 -14.68 -2.14 -18.87
C ASN A 664 -15.59 -1.97 -20.10
N ILE A 665 -15.05 -1.46 -21.20
CA ILE A 665 -15.78 -1.09 -22.43
C ILE A 665 -16.68 -2.24 -22.93
N THR A 666 -16.21 -3.48 -22.83
CA THR A 666 -16.91 -4.68 -23.28
C THR A 666 -18.00 -5.14 -22.32
N ASP A 667 -18.17 -4.49 -21.18
CA ASP A 667 -19.08 -4.88 -20.07
C ASP A 667 -18.90 -6.34 -19.62
N LYS A 668 -17.65 -6.80 -19.60
CA LYS A 668 -17.32 -8.16 -19.19
C LYS A 668 -17.66 -8.40 -17.72
N THR A 669 -18.41 -9.44 -17.41
CA THR A 669 -18.56 -9.94 -16.04
C THR A 669 -17.28 -10.67 -15.67
N TYR A 670 -16.65 -10.27 -14.58
CA TYR A 670 -15.42 -10.88 -14.06
C TYR A 670 -15.42 -10.85 -12.53
N TYR A 671 -14.49 -11.58 -11.94
CA TYR A 671 -14.32 -11.62 -10.48
C TYR A 671 -12.97 -11.02 -10.15
N SER A 672 -12.98 -9.92 -9.38
CA SER A 672 -11.78 -9.13 -9.11
C SER A 672 -10.86 -9.80 -8.10
N SER A 673 -11.41 -10.44 -7.06
CA SER A 673 -10.67 -11.06 -5.96
C SER A 673 -11.55 -12.02 -5.14
N ALA A 674 -10.96 -12.74 -4.18
CA ALA A 674 -11.69 -13.54 -3.21
C ALA A 674 -10.98 -13.60 -1.86
N THR A 675 -11.73 -13.37 -0.77
CA THR A 675 -11.25 -13.62 0.60
C THR A 675 -11.31 -15.11 0.95
N SER A 676 -12.32 -15.80 0.42
CA SER A 676 -12.57 -17.24 0.61
C SER A 676 -13.48 -17.77 -0.50
N ALA A 677 -13.69 -19.09 -0.52
CA ALA A 677 -14.68 -19.69 -1.42
C ALA A 677 -16.11 -19.14 -1.24
N ALA A 678 -16.44 -18.59 -0.08
CA ALA A 678 -17.75 -18.00 0.20
C ALA A 678 -17.86 -16.51 -0.10
N GLN A 679 -16.74 -15.82 -0.35
CA GLN A 679 -16.69 -14.36 -0.50
C GLN A 679 -15.86 -13.99 -1.71
N ILE A 680 -16.50 -13.94 -2.87
CA ILE A 680 -15.91 -13.67 -4.18
C ILE A 680 -16.41 -12.31 -4.65
N GLN A 681 -15.51 -11.37 -4.87
CA GLN A 681 -15.83 -10.02 -5.33
C GLN A 681 -16.11 -10.01 -6.83
N VAL A 682 -17.25 -9.42 -7.19
CA VAL A 682 -17.62 -9.19 -8.59
C VAL A 682 -16.96 -7.90 -9.07
N GLY A 683 -16.31 -7.94 -10.21
CA GLY A 683 -15.68 -6.77 -10.82
C GLY A 683 -16.70 -5.74 -11.33
N ASP A 684 -16.25 -4.50 -11.41
CA ASP A 684 -17.08 -3.37 -11.85
C ASP A 684 -17.61 -3.56 -13.27
N PRO A 685 -18.88 -3.21 -13.53
CA PRO A 685 -19.44 -3.16 -14.88
C PRO A 685 -18.81 -2.06 -15.70
N ARG A 686 -19.22 -1.94 -16.95
CA ARG A 686 -18.89 -0.76 -17.76
C ARG A 686 -19.35 0.50 -17.03
N SER A 687 -18.42 1.46 -16.92
CA SER A 687 -18.68 2.74 -16.24
C SER A 687 -18.09 3.90 -17.03
N LEU A 688 -18.80 5.01 -17.06
CA LEU A 688 -18.38 6.28 -17.67
C LEU A 688 -18.19 7.30 -16.55
N VAL A 689 -17.06 8.01 -16.59
CA VAL A 689 -16.79 9.16 -15.73
C VAL A 689 -16.36 10.34 -16.59
N VAL A 690 -16.94 11.49 -16.32
CA VAL A 690 -16.55 12.76 -16.93
C VAL A 690 -15.94 13.64 -15.85
N THR A 691 -14.78 14.20 -16.15
CA THR A 691 -14.02 15.05 -15.24
C THR A 691 -13.71 16.37 -15.91
N GLY A 692 -13.90 17.47 -15.19
CA GLY A 692 -13.45 18.80 -15.56
C GLY A 692 -12.50 19.34 -14.50
N THR A 693 -11.32 19.77 -14.91
CA THR A 693 -10.31 20.40 -14.05
C THR A 693 -10.06 21.84 -14.55
N TYR A 694 -10.09 22.80 -13.64
CA TYR A 694 -9.71 24.19 -13.88
C TYR A 694 -8.47 24.52 -13.09
N SER A 695 -7.41 25.02 -13.74
CA SER A 695 -6.12 25.37 -13.14
C SER A 695 -5.89 26.88 -13.27
N PHE A 696 -5.46 27.54 -12.17
CA PHE A 696 -5.30 29.00 -12.10
C PHE A 696 -4.11 29.41 -11.25
#